data_b1efb5796059683503ed677e0de2fad4
#
_entry.id   b1efb5796059683503ed677e0de2fad4
#
_cell.length_a   1.000
_cell.length_b   1.000
_cell.length_c   1.000
_cell.angle_alpha   90.00
_cell.angle_beta   90.00
_cell.angle_gamma   90.00
#
_symmetry.space_group_name_H-M   'P 1'
#
loop_
_entity.id
_entity.type
_entity.pdbx_description
1 polymer ?
#
loop_
_entity_poly.entity_id
_entity_poly.type
_entity_poly.pdbx_seq_one_letter_code
_entity_poly.pdbx_strand_id
1 'polypeptide(L)'
;MHRIIKPGKFSRIFAKSQRIHHCRLCSSVQNAVKKYKDGDKVHGYTVRKVVEVPELMLTSVVLHHDKTGAEHLHVARDDSNNAFSVMFRTTPMDSTGVPHILEHTTLCGSRRFPVRDPFFKMLNRSLSTFMNAMTASDWTMYPFSSQNQKDFENLLSVYLDAVFFPQLRELDFSQEGWRLENENPEDKSSPLMFKGVVYNEMKGVFSNKDNIYCQAVENELLPSHTYGVVSGGEPSKITDLTWEHLKNFHASHYHPSNSRFYTYGNFPLERHLEYINSNYLQKFSKIDIDTKVPNEPRWTEMRRKHITCQPDPMAPDPEKQTTVSVSYLLTDISETFESFTLSIIGALLMDGETSPFYQSLLVPNIGSDFAPMTGYHSDTKDSGFSVGLQGISSNDVEKVTQIISDTFDQVVSEGFEQKRIDALLHQIELGQKHQSSNFGIKLTLGISHSWNHDTDPVESLQINKYVAQFRQKLQEDPQFLQNKVKQYFKNNKHCLVSTMSPDEKFEEKRKEEETTRLQKMVEKLTDEDKEQIYKKGQTLLQQQMEKEDLSCLPTLHINEIDKKIIPEKTATVTSGKVPVQLCVQPTNGITYLNMMSNMSDVPADLKPYVPLFCDVITKMGAGSMDYKELSQQIELTTSGLGAGTHVNQHHSDNYSYEQGVEFSSYCLDRNVDKMLDLWTNIFCSPNLKDEGRLMTLVMMEAANLSSSISGQGHSYAMTHCSSRMNAAAQLKEVLGGMAQVSTMKTLAETDESAVVTIVEKLQKIGQFLLNKNNIRFAINSTSEQMSSNQSKVEKFIEGIPGDLKSTEKYTQHGYFEPELVKTQFELPFSVNYMSKAVETVPYTHEDFPKLRVLSRMMSAKYLHREIREKGGAYGSGAVCGSGVFSFYSYRDPNSSKTLQVFDEAVKWVVDDKFVPEDVDEAKLSVFQQTDKPITPGSAGMTLFLSGITDEMRQTMRDRLFQVSKQDIINVTNKYLTGDRPAAVSFIGPENSTVKTDDTWKVIKG
;
A
#
# COMPACT_ATOMS: atom_id res chain seq x y z
N MET A 1 25.06 -26.02 -15.52
CA MET A 1 24.78 -26.69 -16.83
C MET A 1 23.26 -26.72 -17.03
N HIS A 2 22.75 -25.78 -17.77
CA HIS A 2 21.30 -25.76 -18.11
C HIS A 2 21.04 -26.82 -19.20
N ARG A 3 20.21 -27.80 -18.90
CA ARG A 3 19.76 -28.75 -19.91
C ARG A 3 18.74 -28.08 -20.84
N ILE A 4 19.11 -27.84 -22.08
CA ILE A 4 18.21 -27.45 -23.17
C ILE A 4 17.34 -28.66 -23.49
N ILE A 5 16.04 -28.59 -23.20
CA ILE A 5 15.06 -29.64 -23.49
C ILE A 5 14.25 -29.25 -24.73
N LYS A 6 14.19 -30.14 -25.73
CA LYS A 6 13.36 -29.92 -26.94
C LYS A 6 11.85 -29.83 -26.62
N PRO A 7 11.05 -29.00 -27.31
CA PRO A 7 9.65 -28.67 -26.95
C PRO A 7 8.68 -29.83 -26.75
N GLY A 8 8.87 -30.95 -27.44
CA GLY A 8 7.92 -32.07 -27.42
C GLY A 8 7.90 -32.96 -26.15
N LYS A 9 8.84 -32.80 -25.22
CA LYS A 9 8.88 -33.58 -23.97
C LYS A 9 8.23 -32.90 -22.78
N PHE A 10 8.05 -31.60 -22.83
CA PHE A 10 7.54 -30.80 -21.70
C PHE A 10 6.05 -31.05 -21.45
N SER A 11 5.22 -31.12 -22.48
CA SER A 11 3.77 -31.33 -22.33
C SER A 11 3.40 -32.66 -21.65
N ARG A 12 4.24 -33.68 -21.75
CA ARG A 12 3.99 -35.00 -21.15
C ARG A 12 4.39 -35.12 -19.67
N ILE A 13 5.39 -34.35 -19.21
CA ILE A 13 5.87 -34.41 -17.81
C ILE A 13 5.03 -33.54 -16.88
N PHE A 14 4.67 -32.34 -17.31
CA PHE A 14 3.82 -31.43 -16.53
C PHE A 14 2.34 -31.85 -16.50
N ALA A 15 1.81 -32.36 -17.63
CA ALA A 15 0.40 -32.75 -17.71
C ALA A 15 0.02 -33.91 -16.78
N LYS A 16 0.96 -34.81 -16.41
CA LYS A 16 0.65 -35.96 -15.56
C LYS A 16 0.70 -35.68 -14.07
N SER A 17 1.52 -34.75 -13.60
CA SER A 17 1.72 -34.54 -12.14
C SER A 17 0.78 -33.49 -11.53
N GLN A 18 0.46 -32.40 -12.27
CA GLN A 18 -0.37 -31.31 -11.74
C GLN A 18 -1.88 -31.47 -11.99
N ARG A 19 -2.31 -32.09 -13.10
CA ARG A 19 -3.75 -32.34 -13.34
C ARG A 19 -4.42 -33.19 -12.25
N ILE A 20 -3.66 -34.04 -11.55
CA ILE A 20 -4.24 -34.95 -10.57
C ILE A 20 -4.34 -34.30 -9.18
N HIS A 21 -3.45 -33.37 -8.82
CA HIS A 21 -3.46 -32.77 -7.48
C HIS A 21 -4.29 -31.48 -7.41
N HIS A 22 -4.13 -30.56 -8.34
CA HIS A 22 -4.81 -29.24 -8.26
C HIS A 22 -6.31 -29.32 -8.55
N CYS A 23 -6.73 -30.03 -9.59
CA CYS A 23 -8.16 -30.21 -9.90
C CYS A 23 -8.92 -31.03 -8.83
N ARG A 24 -8.26 -31.94 -8.11
CA ARG A 24 -8.89 -32.70 -7.01
C ARG A 24 -8.97 -31.92 -5.68
N LEU A 25 -8.00 -31.03 -5.40
CA LEU A 25 -8.00 -30.21 -4.21
C LEU A 25 -8.99 -29.03 -4.33
N CYS A 26 -9.05 -28.35 -5.47
CA CYS A 26 -10.03 -27.29 -5.73
C CYS A 26 -11.47 -27.77 -5.52
N SER A 27 -11.79 -28.98 -6.01
CA SER A 27 -13.10 -29.57 -5.75
C SER A 27 -13.32 -29.98 -4.29
N SER A 28 -12.28 -30.22 -3.48
CA SER A 28 -12.40 -30.70 -2.12
C SER A 28 -12.77 -29.61 -1.11
N VAL A 29 -12.15 -28.44 -1.18
CA VAL A 29 -12.40 -27.32 -0.24
C VAL A 29 -13.80 -26.74 -0.44
N GLN A 30 -14.15 -26.42 -1.66
CA GLN A 30 -15.50 -25.92 -1.98
C GLN A 30 -16.59 -26.97 -1.72
N ASN A 31 -16.34 -28.22 -2.10
CA ASN A 31 -17.28 -29.33 -1.85
C ASN A 31 -17.48 -29.63 -0.37
N ALA A 32 -16.47 -29.38 0.48
CA ALA A 32 -16.59 -29.55 1.92
C ALA A 32 -17.64 -28.64 2.54
N VAL A 33 -17.85 -27.43 1.98
CA VAL A 33 -18.88 -26.49 2.48
C VAL A 33 -20.21 -26.58 1.73
N LYS A 34 -20.26 -27.13 0.52
CA LYS A 34 -21.50 -27.34 -0.25
C LYS A 34 -22.48 -28.35 0.39
N LYS A 35 -21.99 -29.13 1.35
CA LYS A 35 -22.83 -30.03 2.14
C LYS A 35 -23.85 -29.32 3.03
N TYR A 36 -23.54 -28.06 3.43
CA TYR A 36 -24.43 -27.30 4.31
C TYR A 36 -25.64 -26.75 3.56
N LYS A 37 -26.75 -26.69 4.28
CA LYS A 37 -28.04 -26.17 3.82
C LYS A 37 -28.53 -25.08 4.77
N ASP A 38 -29.41 -24.23 4.27
CA ASP A 38 -30.09 -23.26 5.10
C ASP A 38 -30.79 -23.96 6.28
N GLY A 39 -30.59 -23.44 7.49
CA GLY A 39 -31.08 -23.98 8.75
C GLY A 39 -30.14 -24.98 9.45
N ASP A 40 -29.08 -25.47 8.80
CA ASP A 40 -28.13 -26.40 9.44
C ASP A 40 -27.45 -25.73 10.64
N LYS A 41 -27.29 -26.55 11.72
CA LYS A 41 -26.65 -26.10 12.96
C LYS A 41 -25.20 -26.61 13.04
N VAL A 42 -24.25 -25.69 13.23
CA VAL A 42 -22.82 -26.01 13.34
C VAL A 42 -22.19 -25.19 14.46
N HIS A 43 -21.71 -25.84 15.52
CA HIS A 43 -21.01 -25.21 16.66
C HIS A 43 -21.65 -23.89 17.18
N GLY A 44 -23.00 -23.91 17.39
CA GLY A 44 -23.73 -22.75 17.91
C GLY A 44 -24.12 -21.70 16.86
N TYR A 45 -23.84 -21.96 15.58
CA TYR A 45 -24.26 -21.14 14.46
C TYR A 45 -25.36 -21.85 13.65
N THR A 46 -26.20 -21.02 13.03
CA THR A 46 -27.16 -21.45 12.00
C THR A 46 -26.66 -20.98 10.63
N VAL A 47 -26.56 -21.91 9.69
CA VAL A 47 -26.29 -21.57 8.27
C VAL A 47 -27.51 -20.85 7.71
N ARG A 48 -27.29 -19.70 7.07
CA ARG A 48 -28.33 -18.88 6.42
C ARG A 48 -28.32 -19.01 4.90
N LYS A 49 -27.16 -19.25 4.32
CA LYS A 49 -27.01 -19.26 2.88
C LYS A 49 -25.70 -19.93 2.48
N VAL A 50 -25.72 -20.71 1.40
CA VAL A 50 -24.52 -21.23 0.73
C VAL A 50 -24.60 -20.84 -0.73
N VAL A 51 -23.59 -20.13 -1.23
CA VAL A 51 -23.58 -19.59 -2.60
C VAL A 51 -22.24 -19.85 -3.26
N GLU A 52 -22.30 -20.45 -4.44
CA GLU A 52 -21.13 -20.55 -5.33
C GLU A 52 -20.96 -19.23 -6.10
N VAL A 53 -19.74 -18.75 -6.16
CA VAL A 53 -19.34 -17.58 -6.96
C VAL A 53 -18.24 -18.02 -7.93
N PRO A 54 -18.63 -18.58 -9.08
CA PRO A 54 -17.69 -19.22 -10.01
C PRO A 54 -16.66 -18.27 -10.58
N GLU A 55 -17.02 -17.02 -10.81
CA GLU A 55 -16.13 -15.97 -11.33
C GLU A 55 -14.94 -15.69 -10.43
N LEU A 56 -15.11 -15.86 -9.12
CA LEU A 56 -14.05 -15.71 -8.12
C LEU A 56 -13.48 -17.06 -7.64
N MET A 57 -13.96 -18.18 -8.20
CA MET A 57 -13.56 -19.54 -7.84
C MET A 57 -13.69 -19.83 -6.34
N LEU A 58 -14.82 -19.45 -5.72
CA LEU A 58 -15.07 -19.61 -4.31
C LEU A 58 -16.51 -20.07 -4.03
N THR A 59 -16.71 -20.54 -2.79
CA THR A 59 -18.04 -20.81 -2.24
C THR A 59 -18.20 -20.09 -0.90
N SER A 60 -19.21 -19.27 -0.77
CA SER A 60 -19.50 -18.50 0.43
C SER A 60 -20.53 -19.21 1.31
N VAL A 61 -20.33 -19.19 2.62
CA VAL A 61 -21.27 -19.66 3.63
C VAL A 61 -21.57 -18.50 4.58
N VAL A 62 -22.82 -18.07 4.63
CA VAL A 62 -23.28 -17.03 5.56
C VAL A 62 -23.90 -17.73 6.78
N LEU A 63 -23.46 -17.37 7.97
CA LEU A 63 -23.88 -17.95 9.22
C LEU A 63 -24.27 -16.86 10.23
N HIS A 64 -25.11 -17.26 11.19
CA HIS A 64 -25.55 -16.43 12.28
C HIS A 64 -25.37 -17.17 13.60
N HIS A 65 -24.74 -16.57 14.59
CA HIS A 65 -24.55 -17.20 15.90
C HIS A 65 -25.82 -17.08 16.74
N ASP A 66 -26.39 -18.22 17.11
CA ASP A 66 -27.72 -18.29 17.71
C ASP A 66 -27.84 -17.53 19.03
N LYS A 67 -26.81 -17.55 19.88
CA LYS A 67 -26.83 -16.97 21.23
C LYS A 67 -26.58 -15.47 21.26
N THR A 68 -25.72 -14.97 20.37
CA THR A 68 -25.25 -13.58 20.44
C THR A 68 -25.76 -12.71 19.30
N GLY A 69 -26.18 -13.32 18.20
CA GLY A 69 -26.51 -12.59 16.99
C GLY A 69 -25.34 -12.19 16.11
N ALA A 70 -24.12 -12.64 16.43
CA ALA A 70 -22.95 -12.36 15.59
C ALA A 70 -23.12 -12.91 14.17
N GLU A 71 -22.74 -12.14 13.18
CA GLU A 71 -22.73 -12.58 11.79
C GLU A 71 -21.37 -13.17 11.42
N HIS A 72 -21.37 -14.20 10.54
CA HIS A 72 -20.13 -14.80 10.06
C HIS A 72 -20.24 -15.12 8.57
N LEU A 73 -19.30 -14.64 7.81
CA LEU A 73 -19.07 -15.00 6.41
C LEU A 73 -17.83 -15.88 6.31
N HIS A 74 -18.01 -17.12 5.85
CA HIS A 74 -16.89 -17.97 5.45
C HIS A 74 -16.79 -18.05 3.93
N VAL A 75 -15.59 -17.81 3.39
CA VAL A 75 -15.28 -17.92 1.98
C VAL A 75 -14.31 -19.06 1.73
N ALA A 76 -14.84 -20.20 1.31
CA ALA A 76 -14.06 -21.39 0.99
C ALA A 76 -13.42 -21.25 -0.41
N ARG A 77 -12.11 -21.23 -0.45
CA ARG A 77 -11.30 -21.16 -1.68
C ARG A 77 -10.04 -22.00 -1.53
N ASP A 78 -9.54 -22.56 -2.63
CA ASP A 78 -8.25 -23.28 -2.63
C ASP A 78 -7.10 -22.25 -2.66
N ASP A 79 -6.92 -21.59 -1.53
CA ASP A 79 -5.87 -20.61 -1.28
C ASP A 79 -5.27 -20.89 0.10
N SER A 80 -3.97 -21.14 0.15
CA SER A 80 -3.26 -21.42 1.41
C SER A 80 -3.07 -20.17 2.27
N ASN A 81 -3.21 -18.97 1.70
CA ASN A 81 -3.13 -17.72 2.47
C ASN A 81 -4.46 -17.41 3.14
N ASN A 82 -4.72 -18.10 4.23
CA ASN A 82 -5.96 -17.98 4.97
C ASN A 82 -6.07 -16.64 5.67
N ALA A 83 -7.25 -16.01 5.60
CA ALA A 83 -7.50 -14.72 6.22
C ALA A 83 -8.63 -14.79 7.26
N PHE A 84 -8.51 -13.93 8.25
CA PHE A 84 -9.52 -13.69 9.29
C PHE A 84 -9.71 -12.18 9.43
N SER A 85 -10.93 -11.76 9.73
CA SER A 85 -11.19 -10.46 10.33
C SER A 85 -12.39 -10.51 11.28
N VAL A 86 -12.37 -9.64 12.28
CA VAL A 86 -13.54 -9.27 13.07
C VAL A 86 -13.74 -7.77 12.97
N MET A 87 -14.95 -7.35 12.65
CA MET A 87 -15.31 -5.95 12.45
C MET A 87 -16.47 -5.59 13.38
N PHE A 88 -16.41 -4.38 13.92
CA PHE A 88 -17.46 -3.77 14.72
C PHE A 88 -17.92 -2.48 14.05
N ARG A 89 -19.22 -2.21 14.01
CA ARG A 89 -19.71 -0.89 13.67
C ARG A 89 -19.37 0.06 14.82
N THR A 90 -18.59 1.11 14.51
CA THR A 90 -18.13 2.11 15.49
C THR A 90 -18.55 3.49 14.99
N THR A 91 -19.50 4.11 15.66
CA THR A 91 -20.15 5.34 15.22
C THR A 91 -19.93 6.46 16.25
N PRO A 92 -18.75 7.12 16.23
CA PRO A 92 -18.49 8.26 17.10
C PRO A 92 -19.41 9.43 16.72
N MET A 93 -19.75 10.24 17.73
CA MET A 93 -20.56 11.46 17.55
C MET A 93 -19.77 12.72 17.91
N ASP A 94 -18.47 12.60 18.10
CA ASP A 94 -17.54 13.70 18.31
C ASP A 94 -16.17 13.39 17.67
N SER A 95 -15.34 14.42 17.54
CA SER A 95 -14.02 14.33 16.92
C SER A 95 -12.89 14.02 17.91
N THR A 96 -13.18 13.38 19.06
CA THR A 96 -12.16 13.00 20.05
C THR A 96 -11.28 11.82 19.61
N GLY A 97 -11.64 11.13 18.51
CA GLY A 97 -10.91 9.97 18.02
C GLY A 97 -11.09 8.73 18.91
N VAL A 98 -12.19 8.64 19.65
CA VAL A 98 -12.44 7.52 20.57
C VAL A 98 -12.33 6.15 19.89
N PRO A 99 -12.85 5.88 18.65
CA PRO A 99 -12.69 4.58 18.02
C PRO A 99 -11.24 4.27 17.63
N HIS A 100 -10.47 5.27 17.20
CA HIS A 100 -9.08 5.11 16.81
C HIS A 100 -8.17 4.85 18.04
N ILE A 101 -8.32 5.66 19.09
CA ILE A 101 -7.58 5.44 20.33
C ILE A 101 -7.98 4.10 20.98
N LEU A 102 -9.25 3.70 20.84
CA LEU A 102 -9.69 2.38 21.28
C LEU A 102 -9.08 1.25 20.47
N GLU A 103 -8.94 1.41 19.15
CA GLU A 103 -8.24 0.45 18.30
C GLU A 103 -6.83 0.17 18.86
N HIS A 104 -6.04 1.22 19.11
CA HIS A 104 -4.70 1.12 19.68
C HIS A 104 -4.72 0.48 21.08
N THR A 105 -5.53 1.00 22.00
CA THR A 105 -5.54 0.54 23.39
C THR A 105 -6.07 -0.88 23.57
N THR A 106 -6.95 -1.33 22.67
CA THR A 106 -7.43 -2.72 22.62
C THR A 106 -6.28 -3.70 22.40
N LEU A 107 -5.28 -3.31 21.63
CA LEU A 107 -4.11 -4.12 21.29
C LEU A 107 -2.99 -4.06 22.35
N CYS A 108 -3.12 -3.22 23.37
CA CYS A 108 -2.09 -3.02 24.41
C CYS A 108 -2.07 -4.07 25.52
N GLY A 109 -2.98 -5.04 25.49
CA GLY A 109 -3.01 -6.15 26.43
C GLY A 109 -4.43 -6.65 26.73
N SER A 110 -4.54 -7.93 26.98
CA SER A 110 -5.83 -8.58 27.19
C SER A 110 -5.80 -9.54 28.38
N ARG A 111 -6.95 -10.13 28.70
CA ARG A 111 -7.10 -11.03 29.85
C ARG A 111 -6.15 -12.23 29.79
N ARG A 112 -5.99 -12.87 28.62
CA ARG A 112 -5.10 -14.03 28.45
C ARG A 112 -3.66 -13.61 28.16
N PHE A 113 -3.47 -12.44 27.61
CA PHE A 113 -2.19 -11.90 27.19
C PHE A 113 -1.94 -10.53 27.86
N PRO A 114 -1.69 -10.52 29.19
CA PRO A 114 -1.63 -9.29 29.98
C PRO A 114 -0.31 -8.53 29.86
N VAL A 115 0.44 -8.79 28.81
CA VAL A 115 1.69 -8.08 28.48
C VAL A 115 1.41 -6.79 27.74
N ARG A 116 2.37 -5.87 27.73
CA ARG A 116 2.29 -4.64 26.95
C ARG A 116 2.47 -4.94 25.48
N ASP A 117 1.63 -4.36 24.63
CA ASP A 117 1.68 -4.42 23.17
C ASP A 117 1.85 -5.84 22.58
N PRO A 118 0.97 -6.80 22.94
CA PRO A 118 1.07 -8.17 22.41
C PRO A 118 1.00 -8.21 20.88
N PHE A 119 0.31 -7.25 20.25
CA PHE A 119 0.22 -7.13 18.79
C PHE A 119 1.61 -6.94 18.15
N PHE A 120 2.38 -5.92 18.58
CA PHE A 120 3.71 -5.67 18.03
C PHE A 120 4.69 -6.81 18.35
N LYS A 121 4.52 -7.46 19.50
CA LYS A 121 5.33 -8.64 19.85
C LYS A 121 5.01 -9.83 18.94
N MET A 122 3.74 -10.02 18.56
CA MET A 122 3.34 -11.07 17.63
C MET A 122 3.89 -10.88 16.21
N LEU A 123 4.14 -9.66 15.74
CA LEU A 123 4.79 -9.42 14.44
C LEU A 123 6.14 -10.13 14.29
N ASN A 124 6.85 -10.37 15.39
CA ASN A 124 8.14 -11.06 15.40
C ASN A 124 8.05 -12.54 15.83
N ARG A 125 6.84 -13.02 16.17
CA ARG A 125 6.59 -14.39 16.66
C ARG A 125 5.69 -15.19 15.75
N SER A 126 5.37 -14.64 14.56
CA SER A 126 4.39 -15.14 13.63
C SER A 126 4.96 -15.20 12.21
N LEU A 127 4.39 -16.06 11.36
CA LEU A 127 4.57 -16.08 9.90
C LEU A 127 3.40 -15.41 9.19
N SER A 128 2.77 -14.44 9.83
CA SER A 128 1.67 -13.68 9.23
C SER A 128 2.08 -13.08 7.89
N THR A 129 1.20 -13.18 6.92
CA THR A 129 1.37 -12.53 5.61
C THR A 129 0.76 -11.13 5.61
N PHE A 130 -0.13 -10.88 6.57
CA PHE A 130 -0.73 -9.60 6.88
C PHE A 130 -1.17 -9.57 8.34
N MET A 131 -0.94 -8.48 9.04
CA MET A 131 -1.47 -8.15 10.37
C MET A 131 -1.71 -6.65 10.43
N ASN A 132 -2.91 -6.25 10.81
CA ASN A 132 -3.23 -4.84 11.04
C ASN A 132 -4.46 -4.70 11.96
N ALA A 133 -4.76 -3.48 12.35
CA ALA A 133 -6.05 -3.00 12.78
C ALA A 133 -6.36 -1.73 12.00
N MET A 134 -7.61 -1.40 11.79
CA MET A 134 -8.05 -0.30 10.94
C MET A 134 -9.32 0.33 11.49
N THR A 135 -9.34 1.64 11.58
CA THR A 135 -10.51 2.44 11.93
C THR A 135 -10.93 3.30 10.74
N ALA A 136 -12.15 3.11 10.27
CA ALA A 136 -12.83 3.94 9.27
C ALA A 136 -13.80 4.92 9.94
N SER A 137 -14.58 5.64 9.15
CA SER A 137 -15.53 6.63 9.67
C SER A 137 -16.65 5.98 10.51
N ASP A 138 -17.01 4.71 10.25
CA ASP A 138 -18.14 4.03 10.89
C ASP A 138 -17.91 2.56 11.27
N TRP A 139 -16.69 2.05 11.12
CA TRP A 139 -16.30 0.70 11.56
C TRP A 139 -14.84 0.62 12.01
N THR A 140 -14.55 -0.37 12.86
CA THR A 140 -13.20 -0.75 13.24
C THR A 140 -13.02 -2.24 12.99
N MET A 141 -11.94 -2.64 12.30
CA MET A 141 -11.66 -4.01 11.87
C MET A 141 -10.28 -4.47 12.31
N TYR A 142 -10.20 -5.75 12.67
CA TYR A 142 -8.97 -6.42 13.09
C TYR A 142 -8.67 -7.59 12.16
N PRO A 143 -8.00 -7.36 11.01
CA PRO A 143 -7.69 -8.38 10.02
C PRO A 143 -6.29 -8.94 10.17
N PHE A 144 -6.13 -10.25 9.88
CA PHE A 144 -4.84 -10.88 9.67
C PHE A 144 -4.92 -12.00 8.64
N SER A 145 -3.76 -12.43 8.11
CA SER A 145 -3.66 -13.62 7.28
C SER A 145 -2.37 -14.40 7.54
N SER A 146 -2.43 -15.72 7.35
CA SER A 146 -1.28 -16.63 7.49
C SER A 146 -1.47 -17.88 6.64
N GLN A 147 -0.34 -18.42 6.13
CA GLN A 147 -0.32 -19.71 5.42
C GLN A 147 -0.10 -20.89 6.36
N ASN A 148 0.31 -20.65 7.60
CA ASN A 148 0.58 -21.68 8.60
C ASN A 148 -0.62 -21.81 9.55
N GLN A 149 -1.17 -23.02 9.66
CA GLN A 149 -2.39 -23.26 10.44
C GLN A 149 -2.20 -22.95 11.93
N LYS A 150 -1.07 -23.35 12.52
CA LYS A 150 -0.79 -23.09 13.94
C LYS A 150 -0.63 -21.59 14.20
N ASP A 151 0.06 -20.91 13.32
CA ASP A 151 0.24 -19.47 13.39
C ASP A 151 -1.11 -18.73 13.26
N PHE A 152 -1.96 -19.16 12.33
CA PHE A 152 -3.32 -18.63 12.19
C PHE A 152 -4.12 -18.78 13.50
N GLU A 153 -4.05 -19.92 14.17
CA GLU A 153 -4.74 -20.15 15.46
C GLU A 153 -4.14 -19.33 16.60
N ASN A 154 -2.82 -19.15 16.61
CA ASN A 154 -2.13 -18.28 17.55
C ASN A 154 -2.63 -16.84 17.40
N LEU A 155 -2.62 -16.31 16.18
CA LEU A 155 -3.12 -14.96 15.88
C LEU A 155 -4.61 -14.81 16.21
N LEU A 156 -5.44 -15.78 15.83
CA LEU A 156 -6.86 -15.80 16.16
C LEU A 156 -7.09 -15.67 17.66
N SER A 157 -6.28 -16.37 18.47
CA SER A 157 -6.39 -16.31 19.93
C SER A 157 -6.04 -14.94 20.50
N VAL A 158 -4.98 -14.30 19.97
CA VAL A 158 -4.53 -12.98 20.43
C VAL A 158 -5.55 -11.90 20.04
N TYR A 159 -5.99 -11.89 18.77
CA TYR A 159 -6.93 -10.91 18.27
C TYR A 159 -8.29 -10.97 18.96
N LEU A 160 -8.85 -12.17 19.12
CA LEU A 160 -10.16 -12.32 19.77
C LEU A 160 -10.11 -11.99 21.26
N ASP A 161 -9.02 -12.33 21.97
CA ASP A 161 -8.90 -11.94 23.38
C ASP A 161 -8.71 -10.44 23.54
N ALA A 162 -7.96 -9.82 22.62
CA ALA A 162 -7.78 -8.37 22.57
C ALA A 162 -9.10 -7.63 22.40
N VAL A 163 -9.90 -7.96 21.38
CA VAL A 163 -11.13 -7.21 21.08
C VAL A 163 -12.25 -7.43 22.10
N PHE A 164 -12.39 -8.65 22.67
CA PHE A 164 -13.49 -8.96 23.58
C PHE A 164 -13.14 -8.81 25.06
N PHE A 165 -11.88 -8.88 25.42
CA PHE A 165 -11.41 -8.82 26.80
C PHE A 165 -10.13 -7.99 26.97
N PRO A 166 -10.05 -6.79 26.40
CA PRO A 166 -8.89 -5.93 26.58
C PRO A 166 -8.77 -5.47 28.03
N GLN A 167 -7.58 -5.13 28.46
CA GLN A 167 -7.35 -4.59 29.80
C GLN A 167 -7.73 -3.11 29.92
N LEU A 168 -7.60 -2.33 28.86
CA LEU A 168 -7.90 -0.90 28.79
C LEU A 168 -7.35 -0.14 30.00
N ARG A 169 -6.06 -0.35 30.34
CA ARG A 169 -5.42 0.32 31.47
C ARG A 169 -5.32 1.83 31.21
N GLU A 170 -5.39 2.64 32.26
CA GLU A 170 -5.27 4.08 32.15
C GLU A 170 -3.89 4.51 31.58
N LEU A 171 -2.83 3.75 31.88
CA LEU A 171 -1.50 4.03 31.33
C LEU A 171 -1.41 3.72 29.83
N ASP A 172 -2.11 2.70 29.33
CA ASP A 172 -2.19 2.41 27.89
C ASP A 172 -2.94 3.54 27.16
N PHE A 173 -4.06 4.01 27.73
CA PHE A 173 -4.75 5.19 27.21
C PHE A 173 -3.84 6.42 27.18
N SER A 174 -3.05 6.63 28.24
CA SER A 174 -2.14 7.79 28.34
C SER A 174 -0.99 7.68 27.35
N GLN A 175 -0.52 6.49 27.03
CA GLN A 175 0.53 6.26 26.04
C GLN A 175 0.00 6.39 24.60
N GLU A 176 -1.07 5.66 24.29
CA GLU A 176 -1.59 5.58 22.92
C GLU A 176 -2.47 6.78 22.57
N GLY A 177 -3.34 7.23 23.45
CA GLY A 177 -4.24 8.36 23.19
C GLY A 177 -3.54 9.70 23.36
N TRP A 178 -3.65 10.26 24.58
CA TRP A 178 -3.01 11.52 24.93
C TRP A 178 -2.76 11.65 26.43
N ARG A 179 -1.83 12.52 26.81
CA ARG A 179 -1.53 12.91 28.18
C ARG A 179 -0.86 14.28 28.25
N LEU A 180 -0.91 14.91 29.43
CA LEU A 180 0.05 15.96 29.79
C LEU A 180 1.32 15.32 30.35
N GLU A 181 2.47 15.80 29.93
CA GLU A 181 3.79 15.34 30.40
C GLU A 181 4.78 16.50 30.39
N ASN A 182 5.75 16.47 31.29
CA ASN A 182 6.85 17.43 31.25
C ASN A 182 7.65 17.27 29.93
N GLU A 183 8.07 18.38 29.32
CA GLU A 183 8.89 18.39 28.11
C GLU A 183 10.15 17.54 28.32
N ASN A 184 10.84 17.76 29.45
CA ASN A 184 11.85 16.84 29.96
C ASN A 184 11.24 15.96 31.05
N PRO A 185 11.01 14.67 30.81
CA PRO A 185 10.36 13.78 31.77
C PRO A 185 11.13 13.61 33.08
N GLU A 186 12.44 13.89 33.12
CA GLU A 186 13.28 13.81 34.33
C GLU A 186 13.28 15.11 35.12
N ASP A 187 12.80 16.23 34.55
CA ASP A 187 12.77 17.54 35.18
C ASP A 187 11.32 17.99 35.45
N LYS A 188 10.90 17.88 36.71
CA LYS A 188 9.56 18.31 37.14
C LYS A 188 9.29 19.81 36.90
N SER A 189 10.33 20.61 36.74
CA SER A 189 10.20 22.06 36.52
C SER A 189 10.06 22.44 35.08
N SER A 190 10.31 21.50 34.15
CA SER A 190 10.16 21.75 32.72
C SER A 190 8.67 21.97 32.34
N PRO A 191 8.38 22.74 31.28
CA PRO A 191 7.02 23.00 30.84
C PRO A 191 6.22 21.71 30.56
N LEU A 192 4.92 21.77 30.80
CA LEU A 192 4.01 20.70 30.38
C LEU A 192 3.69 20.81 28.89
N MET A 193 3.50 19.67 28.24
CA MET A 193 3.10 19.56 26.84
C MET A 193 2.12 18.41 26.62
N PHE A 194 1.41 18.40 25.49
CA PHE A 194 0.62 17.25 25.06
C PHE A 194 1.52 16.19 24.43
N LYS A 195 1.32 14.94 24.83
CA LYS A 195 1.97 13.76 24.22
C LYS A 195 0.95 12.64 24.05
N GLY A 196 1.18 11.75 23.09
CA GLY A 196 0.39 10.55 22.82
C GLY A 196 0.69 10.04 21.41
N VAL A 197 0.57 8.74 21.19
CA VAL A 197 0.86 8.14 19.87
C VAL A 197 -0.17 8.62 18.85
N VAL A 198 -1.47 8.40 19.10
CA VAL A 198 -2.54 8.83 18.19
C VAL A 198 -2.60 10.35 18.08
N TYR A 199 -2.37 11.08 19.18
CA TYR A 199 -2.30 12.54 19.15
C TYR A 199 -1.24 13.05 18.16
N ASN A 200 -0.03 12.49 18.21
CA ASN A 200 1.05 12.87 17.29
C ASN A 200 0.80 12.37 15.86
N GLU A 201 0.23 11.17 15.71
CA GLU A 201 -0.15 10.64 14.41
C GLU A 201 -1.14 11.55 13.70
N MET A 202 -2.20 11.97 14.39
CA MET A 202 -3.22 12.83 13.81
C MET A 202 -2.71 14.25 13.55
N LYS A 203 -1.75 14.76 14.33
CA LYS A 203 -1.02 15.99 13.96
C LYS A 203 -0.30 15.81 12.62
N GLY A 204 0.30 14.67 12.39
CA GLY A 204 0.94 14.31 11.11
C GLY A 204 -0.09 14.19 9.97
N VAL A 205 -1.22 13.54 10.20
CA VAL A 205 -2.30 13.42 9.19
C VAL A 205 -2.81 14.80 8.77
N PHE A 206 -3.08 15.68 9.73
CA PHE A 206 -3.57 17.04 9.46
C PHE A 206 -2.48 18.04 9.06
N SER A 207 -1.22 17.63 8.90
CA SER A 207 -0.19 18.44 8.21
C SER A 207 -0.23 18.27 6.69
N ASN A 208 -0.96 17.27 6.18
CA ASN A 208 -1.15 17.04 4.75
C ASN A 208 -2.41 17.78 4.25
N LYS A 209 -2.27 18.64 3.24
CA LYS A 209 -3.36 19.44 2.69
C LYS A 209 -4.49 18.61 2.09
N ASP A 210 -4.15 17.47 1.46
CA ASP A 210 -5.15 16.59 0.84
C ASP A 210 -6.04 15.92 1.90
N ASN A 211 -5.46 15.50 3.03
CA ASN A 211 -6.22 14.96 4.16
C ASN A 211 -7.13 16.02 4.79
N ILE A 212 -6.65 17.25 4.95
CA ILE A 212 -7.48 18.37 5.43
C ILE A 212 -8.68 18.57 4.50
N TYR A 213 -8.43 18.56 3.19
CA TYR A 213 -9.47 18.73 2.19
C TYR A 213 -10.50 17.60 2.21
N CYS A 214 -10.04 16.35 2.13
CA CYS A 214 -10.91 15.18 2.11
C CYS A 214 -11.80 15.10 3.35
N GLN A 215 -11.22 15.30 4.53
CA GLN A 215 -11.95 15.27 5.79
C GLN A 215 -13.00 16.39 5.87
N ALA A 216 -12.65 17.59 5.45
CA ALA A 216 -13.58 18.72 5.46
C ALA A 216 -14.72 18.53 4.47
N VAL A 217 -14.47 17.96 3.28
CA VAL A 217 -15.50 17.64 2.28
C VAL A 217 -16.45 16.57 2.81
N GLU A 218 -15.93 15.48 3.39
CA GLU A 218 -16.76 14.40 3.97
C GLU A 218 -17.66 14.95 5.09
N ASN A 219 -17.07 15.65 6.06
CA ASN A 219 -17.82 16.21 7.20
C ASN A 219 -18.89 17.20 6.78
N GLU A 220 -18.65 18.02 5.76
CA GLU A 220 -19.63 19.00 5.28
C GLU A 220 -20.70 18.36 4.39
N LEU A 221 -20.35 17.31 3.63
CA LEU A 221 -21.30 16.61 2.74
C LEU A 221 -22.29 15.74 3.55
N LEU A 222 -21.86 15.21 4.69
CA LEU A 222 -22.57 14.26 5.55
C LEU A 222 -22.60 14.75 7.02
N PRO A 223 -23.15 15.94 7.32
CA PRO A 223 -22.94 16.59 8.63
C PRO A 223 -23.84 16.05 9.76
N SER A 224 -24.84 15.20 9.48
CA SER A 224 -25.92 14.93 10.44
C SER A 224 -25.61 13.83 11.45
N HIS A 225 -24.53 13.05 11.24
CA HIS A 225 -24.18 11.92 12.11
C HIS A 225 -22.66 11.59 12.02
N THR A 226 -22.27 10.33 12.26
CA THR A 226 -20.87 9.92 12.43
C THR A 226 -19.89 10.44 11.37
N TYR A 227 -20.33 10.69 10.13
CA TYR A 227 -19.45 11.23 9.07
C TYR A 227 -19.22 12.76 9.19
N GLY A 228 -20.04 13.45 9.99
CA GLY A 228 -19.85 14.87 10.32
C GLY A 228 -18.73 15.13 11.34
N VAL A 229 -18.06 14.07 11.82
CA VAL A 229 -16.96 14.15 12.80
C VAL A 229 -15.74 13.38 12.31
N VAL A 230 -14.60 13.60 12.95
CA VAL A 230 -13.32 12.95 12.61
C VAL A 230 -13.14 11.70 13.47
N SER A 231 -13.42 10.51 12.93
CA SER A 231 -13.31 9.25 13.68
C SER A 231 -11.86 8.94 14.13
N GLY A 232 -10.86 9.36 13.37
CA GLY A 232 -9.44 9.27 13.74
C GLY A 232 -9.03 10.22 14.85
N GLY A 233 -9.81 11.28 15.07
CA GLY A 233 -9.57 12.33 16.05
C GLY A 233 -8.96 13.60 15.46
N GLU A 234 -9.59 14.72 15.71
CA GLU A 234 -9.03 16.04 15.42
C GLU A 234 -8.05 16.41 16.54
N PRO A 235 -6.78 16.81 16.25
CA PRO A 235 -5.78 17.10 17.27
C PRO A 235 -6.26 18.07 18.36
N SER A 236 -7.07 19.09 17.99
CA SER A 236 -7.66 20.03 18.94
C SER A 236 -8.73 19.41 19.84
N LYS A 237 -9.31 18.25 19.50
CA LYS A 237 -10.38 17.56 20.21
C LYS A 237 -9.93 16.27 20.91
N ILE A 238 -8.88 15.63 20.45
CA ILE A 238 -8.33 14.41 21.07
C ILE A 238 -8.09 14.62 22.57
N THR A 239 -7.63 15.81 22.96
CA THR A 239 -7.36 16.17 24.36
C THR A 239 -8.62 16.37 25.23
N ASP A 240 -9.83 16.22 24.68
CA ASP A 240 -11.09 16.17 25.42
C ASP A 240 -11.51 14.72 25.75
N LEU A 241 -10.92 13.71 25.11
CA LEU A 241 -11.23 12.32 25.38
C LEU A 241 -10.80 11.91 26.78
N THR A 242 -11.71 11.28 27.52
CA THR A 242 -11.41 10.70 28.84
C THR A 242 -11.28 9.19 28.77
N TRP A 243 -10.49 8.60 29.66
CA TRP A 243 -10.38 7.14 29.79
C TRP A 243 -11.73 6.46 30.08
N GLU A 244 -12.62 7.10 30.88
CA GLU A 244 -13.97 6.59 31.14
C GLU A 244 -14.82 6.56 29.86
N HIS A 245 -14.73 7.60 29.01
CA HIS A 245 -15.43 7.60 27.73
C HIS A 245 -14.94 6.45 26.83
N LEU A 246 -13.63 6.22 26.74
CA LEU A 246 -13.05 5.12 25.97
C LEU A 246 -13.59 3.75 26.44
N LYS A 247 -13.62 3.49 27.78
CA LYS A 247 -14.15 2.24 28.34
C LYS A 247 -15.64 2.05 28.04
N ASN A 248 -16.41 3.11 28.14
CA ASN A 248 -17.84 3.09 27.84
C ASN A 248 -18.10 2.83 26.35
N PHE A 249 -17.28 3.41 25.48
CA PHE A 249 -17.37 3.18 24.03
C PHE A 249 -17.05 1.71 23.69
N HIS A 250 -16.01 1.13 24.30
CA HIS A 250 -15.73 -0.30 24.16
C HIS A 250 -16.94 -1.14 24.60
N ALA A 251 -17.47 -0.92 25.79
CA ALA A 251 -18.58 -1.68 26.35
C ALA A 251 -19.85 -1.62 25.49
N SER A 252 -20.10 -0.52 24.79
CA SER A 252 -21.28 -0.33 23.94
C SER A 252 -21.10 -0.83 22.51
N HIS A 253 -19.88 -0.87 21.96
CA HIS A 253 -19.63 -1.18 20.55
C HIS A 253 -18.94 -2.54 20.33
N TYR A 254 -18.04 -2.98 21.24
CA TYR A 254 -17.23 -4.19 21.08
C TYR A 254 -17.91 -5.43 21.69
N HIS A 255 -19.11 -5.69 21.22
CA HIS A 255 -19.91 -6.84 21.65
C HIS A 255 -20.21 -7.77 20.47
N PRO A 256 -20.28 -9.11 20.67
CA PRO A 256 -20.61 -10.03 19.59
C PRO A 256 -21.91 -9.71 18.82
N SER A 257 -22.92 -9.09 19.48
CA SER A 257 -24.15 -8.67 18.81
C SER A 257 -23.95 -7.54 17.75
N ASN A 258 -22.80 -6.86 17.79
CA ASN A 258 -22.39 -5.84 16.83
C ASN A 258 -21.24 -6.31 15.93
N SER A 259 -20.86 -7.59 15.99
CA SER A 259 -19.67 -8.08 15.30
C SER A 259 -20.01 -8.79 13.99
N ARG A 260 -19.10 -8.63 13.01
CA ARG A 260 -19.08 -9.37 11.75
C ARG A 260 -17.75 -10.11 11.65
N PHE A 261 -17.84 -11.44 11.62
CA PHE A 261 -16.69 -12.33 11.48
C PHE A 261 -16.51 -12.71 10.02
N TYR A 262 -15.28 -12.71 9.58
CA TYR A 262 -14.89 -13.18 8.25
C TYR A 262 -13.78 -14.22 8.37
N THR A 263 -13.92 -15.33 7.64
CA THR A 263 -12.88 -16.33 7.45
C THR A 263 -12.79 -16.70 5.97
N TYR A 264 -11.56 -16.87 5.48
CA TYR A 264 -11.27 -17.14 4.08
C TYR A 264 -10.15 -18.16 3.96
N GLY A 265 -10.22 -19.00 2.93
CA GLY A 265 -9.14 -19.86 2.50
C GLY A 265 -9.50 -21.34 2.50
N ASN A 266 -8.50 -22.18 2.71
CA ASN A 266 -8.64 -23.62 2.65
C ASN A 266 -8.71 -24.35 4.01
N PHE A 267 -8.65 -23.60 5.11
CA PHE A 267 -8.83 -24.22 6.45
C PHE A 267 -10.31 -24.55 6.70
N PRO A 268 -10.59 -25.67 7.41
CA PRO A 268 -11.95 -26.12 7.63
C PRO A 268 -12.83 -25.14 8.41
N LEU A 269 -14.02 -24.85 7.88
CA LEU A 269 -15.00 -23.95 8.51
C LEU A 269 -15.32 -24.38 9.95
N GLU A 270 -15.57 -25.66 10.17
CA GLU A 270 -15.96 -26.21 11.47
C GLU A 270 -14.97 -25.85 12.58
N ARG A 271 -13.68 -25.87 12.26
CA ARG A 271 -12.61 -25.57 13.21
C ARG A 271 -12.63 -24.10 13.64
N HIS A 272 -12.90 -23.18 12.70
CA HIS A 272 -13.09 -21.78 13.01
C HIS A 272 -14.30 -21.56 13.92
N LEU A 273 -15.45 -22.13 13.56
CA LEU A 273 -16.68 -21.95 14.32
C LEU A 273 -16.57 -22.54 15.73
N GLU A 274 -16.00 -23.74 15.86
CA GLU A 274 -15.76 -24.39 17.15
C GLU A 274 -14.89 -23.52 18.05
N TYR A 275 -13.76 -23.03 17.51
CA TYR A 275 -12.82 -22.23 18.28
C TYR A 275 -13.45 -20.91 18.75
N ILE A 276 -14.06 -20.15 17.83
CA ILE A 276 -14.67 -18.85 18.12
C ILE A 276 -15.82 -19.01 19.12
N ASN A 277 -16.71 -19.99 18.89
CA ASN A 277 -17.83 -20.22 19.78
C ASN A 277 -17.37 -20.64 21.19
N SER A 278 -16.54 -21.69 21.29
CA SER A 278 -16.18 -22.29 22.58
C SER A 278 -15.32 -21.37 23.44
N ASN A 279 -14.43 -20.59 22.83
CA ASN A 279 -13.51 -19.73 23.59
C ASN A 279 -14.08 -18.35 23.89
N TYR A 280 -14.98 -17.83 23.04
CA TYR A 280 -15.43 -16.44 23.09
C TYR A 280 -16.95 -16.30 23.14
N LEU A 281 -17.70 -16.66 22.09
CA LEU A 281 -19.10 -16.28 21.94
C LEU A 281 -20.04 -16.91 22.98
N GLN A 282 -19.74 -18.10 23.46
CA GLN A 282 -20.53 -18.74 24.55
C GLN A 282 -20.57 -17.90 25.84
N LYS A 283 -19.62 -17.00 26.06
CA LYS A 283 -19.52 -16.16 27.26
C LYS A 283 -20.45 -14.96 27.23
N PHE A 284 -21.03 -14.69 26.06
CA PHE A 284 -21.91 -13.54 25.85
C PHE A 284 -23.35 -13.99 25.62
N SER A 285 -24.28 -13.07 25.80
CA SER A 285 -25.70 -13.20 25.41
C SER A 285 -26.06 -12.05 24.51
N LYS A 286 -27.06 -12.21 23.66
CA LYS A 286 -27.52 -11.15 22.76
C LYS A 286 -27.92 -9.92 23.58
N ILE A 287 -27.47 -8.75 23.14
CA ILE A 287 -27.90 -7.45 23.65
C ILE A 287 -28.41 -6.60 22.48
N ASP A 288 -29.29 -5.68 22.79
CA ASP A 288 -29.71 -4.66 21.82
C ASP A 288 -28.68 -3.56 21.74
N ILE A 289 -28.17 -3.33 20.54
CA ILE A 289 -27.17 -2.29 20.25
C ILE A 289 -27.69 -1.46 19.09
N ASP A 290 -27.84 -0.18 19.30
CA ASP A 290 -28.17 0.79 18.25
C ASP A 290 -26.90 1.51 17.78
N THR A 291 -26.30 0.98 16.74
CA THR A 291 -25.11 1.55 16.06
C THR A 291 -25.41 1.83 14.58
N LYS A 292 -26.68 1.74 14.16
CA LYS A 292 -27.05 1.96 12.76
C LYS A 292 -26.83 3.41 12.37
N VAL A 293 -26.24 3.60 11.19
CA VAL A 293 -26.09 4.92 10.58
C VAL A 293 -27.32 5.17 9.70
N PRO A 294 -28.11 6.22 9.96
CA PRO A 294 -29.22 6.58 9.06
C PRO A 294 -28.68 7.23 7.79
N ASN A 295 -29.53 7.29 6.75
CA ASN A 295 -29.23 8.07 5.56
C ASN A 295 -29.15 9.56 5.90
N GLU A 296 -28.25 10.29 5.24
CA GLU A 296 -28.13 11.73 5.39
C GLU A 296 -29.39 12.44 4.85
N PRO A 297 -30.00 13.38 5.60
CA PRO A 297 -31.11 14.19 5.12
C PRO A 297 -30.74 14.98 3.87
N ARG A 298 -31.53 14.84 2.80
CA ARG A 298 -31.21 15.47 1.51
C ARG A 298 -31.43 16.98 1.54
N TRP A 299 -30.46 17.71 0.97
CA TRP A 299 -30.54 19.17 0.88
C TRP A 299 -31.50 19.60 -0.22
N THR A 300 -32.04 20.79 -0.05
CA THR A 300 -32.94 21.45 -1.02
C THR A 300 -32.24 22.45 -1.90
N GLU A 301 -30.99 22.80 -1.55
CA GLU A 301 -30.13 23.75 -2.28
C GLU A 301 -28.66 23.37 -2.17
N MET A 302 -27.86 23.76 -3.15
CA MET A 302 -26.41 23.59 -3.18
C MET A 302 -25.76 24.41 -2.05
N ARG A 303 -24.70 23.84 -1.45
CA ARG A 303 -23.87 24.51 -0.43
C ARG A 303 -22.47 24.79 -0.93
N ARG A 304 -21.81 25.75 -0.30
CA ARG A 304 -20.40 26.10 -0.55
C ARG A 304 -19.62 26.08 0.74
N LYS A 305 -18.39 25.55 0.68
CA LYS A 305 -17.45 25.52 1.80
C LYS A 305 -16.09 26.04 1.37
N HIS A 306 -15.53 26.95 2.18
CA HIS A 306 -14.14 27.38 2.04
C HIS A 306 -13.30 26.75 3.15
N ILE A 307 -12.12 26.19 2.75
CA ILE A 307 -11.15 25.50 3.59
C ILE A 307 -9.82 26.24 3.45
N THR A 308 -9.04 26.30 4.50
CA THR A 308 -7.67 26.83 4.45
C THR A 308 -6.65 25.75 4.74
N CYS A 309 -5.46 25.86 4.14
CA CYS A 309 -4.32 24.98 4.39
C CYS A 309 -3.03 25.81 4.45
N GLN A 310 -1.93 25.15 4.82
CA GLN A 310 -0.60 25.76 4.71
C GLN A 310 -0.23 25.95 3.24
N PRO A 311 0.55 27.02 2.91
CA PRO A 311 1.16 27.15 1.60
C PRO A 311 2.07 25.96 1.28
N ASP A 312 2.13 25.57 0.02
CA ASP A 312 3.03 24.55 -0.49
C ASP A 312 4.25 25.24 -1.14
N PRO A 313 5.41 25.27 -0.48
CA PRO A 313 6.59 25.92 -1.03
C PRO A 313 7.22 25.15 -2.20
N MET A 314 6.78 23.90 -2.43
CA MET A 314 7.19 23.06 -3.56
C MET A 314 6.26 23.25 -4.78
N ALA A 315 5.20 24.05 -4.66
CA ALA A 315 4.31 24.33 -5.78
C ALA A 315 5.09 25.00 -6.92
N PRO A 316 4.99 24.51 -8.16
CA PRO A 316 5.68 25.10 -9.31
C PRO A 316 5.30 26.55 -9.56
N ASP A 317 4.05 26.91 -9.26
CA ASP A 317 3.52 28.28 -9.37
C ASP A 317 2.86 28.66 -8.04
N PRO A 318 3.42 29.62 -7.28
CA PRO A 318 2.86 30.07 -6.00
C PRO A 318 1.45 30.65 -6.10
N GLU A 319 1.03 31.14 -7.26
CA GLU A 319 -0.31 31.70 -7.50
C GLU A 319 -1.35 30.61 -7.81
N LYS A 320 -0.90 29.37 -8.07
CA LYS A 320 -1.73 28.23 -8.43
C LYS A 320 -1.74 27.16 -7.35
N GLN A 321 -2.24 27.50 -6.17
CA GLN A 321 -2.33 26.57 -5.05
C GLN A 321 -3.77 26.33 -4.57
N THR A 322 -4.75 26.80 -5.31
CA THR A 322 -6.15 26.60 -4.97
C THR A 322 -6.66 25.26 -5.47
N THR A 323 -7.50 24.60 -4.65
CA THR A 323 -8.23 23.39 -5.00
C THR A 323 -9.72 23.68 -5.02
N VAL A 324 -10.45 23.17 -6.00
CA VAL A 324 -11.91 23.24 -6.07
C VAL A 324 -12.50 21.90 -6.47
N SER A 325 -13.57 21.45 -5.82
CA SER A 325 -14.38 20.33 -6.29
C SER A 325 -15.87 20.60 -6.13
N VAL A 326 -16.63 19.82 -6.91
CA VAL A 326 -18.09 19.71 -6.78
C VAL A 326 -18.38 18.28 -6.36
N SER A 327 -18.97 18.11 -5.18
CA SER A 327 -19.25 16.81 -4.56
C SER A 327 -20.76 16.60 -4.47
N TYR A 328 -21.21 15.40 -4.81
CA TYR A 328 -22.62 15.02 -4.82
C TYR A 328 -22.85 13.84 -3.90
N LEU A 329 -23.89 13.90 -3.07
CA LEU A 329 -24.38 12.74 -2.32
C LEU A 329 -25.38 11.97 -3.19
N LEU A 330 -25.15 10.66 -3.35
CA LEU A 330 -25.89 9.85 -4.33
C LEU A 330 -26.90 8.93 -3.66
N THR A 331 -26.69 7.63 -3.66
CA THR A 331 -27.66 6.63 -3.18
C THR A 331 -27.16 5.91 -1.95
N ASP A 332 -28.08 5.28 -1.21
CA ASP A 332 -27.75 4.33 -0.15
C ASP A 332 -26.95 3.15 -0.75
N ILE A 333 -25.81 2.82 -0.15
CA ILE A 333 -24.96 1.73 -0.66
C ILE A 333 -25.61 0.35 -0.55
N SER A 334 -26.65 0.20 0.25
CA SER A 334 -27.44 -1.03 0.31
C SER A 334 -28.25 -1.29 -0.97
N GLU A 335 -28.46 -0.26 -1.79
CA GLU A 335 -29.02 -0.37 -3.14
C GLU A 335 -27.97 -0.89 -4.12
N THR A 336 -27.60 -2.17 -4.00
CA THR A 336 -26.40 -2.77 -4.59
C THR A 336 -26.28 -2.60 -6.11
N PHE A 337 -27.38 -2.79 -6.86
CA PHE A 337 -27.35 -2.60 -8.31
C PHE A 337 -27.22 -1.13 -8.72
N GLU A 338 -27.85 -0.24 -7.97
CA GLU A 338 -27.75 1.20 -8.21
C GLU A 338 -26.32 1.70 -7.91
N SER A 339 -25.74 1.27 -6.78
CA SER A 339 -24.35 1.55 -6.43
C SER A 339 -23.38 1.02 -7.48
N PHE A 340 -23.59 -0.21 -7.98
CA PHE A 340 -22.81 -0.77 -9.09
C PHE A 340 -22.96 0.07 -10.37
N THR A 341 -24.18 0.51 -10.71
CA THR A 341 -24.42 1.37 -11.87
C THR A 341 -23.71 2.71 -11.74
N LEU A 342 -23.77 3.33 -10.56
CA LEU A 342 -23.11 4.62 -10.28
C LEU A 342 -21.58 4.50 -10.26
N SER A 343 -21.02 3.38 -9.79
CA SER A 343 -19.59 3.15 -9.89
C SER A 343 -19.13 3.05 -11.36
N ILE A 344 -19.90 2.39 -12.22
CA ILE A 344 -19.65 2.36 -13.67
C ILE A 344 -19.73 3.77 -14.27
N ILE A 345 -20.76 4.55 -13.93
CA ILE A 345 -20.89 5.94 -14.42
C ILE A 345 -19.71 6.79 -13.94
N GLY A 346 -19.32 6.65 -12.66
CA GLY A 346 -18.14 7.34 -12.13
C GLY A 346 -16.88 7.03 -12.93
N ALA A 347 -16.63 5.75 -13.20
CA ALA A 347 -15.49 5.32 -14.01
C ALA A 347 -15.60 5.82 -15.48
N LEU A 348 -16.79 5.78 -16.10
CA LEU A 348 -16.99 6.32 -17.44
C LEU A 348 -16.74 7.84 -17.53
N LEU A 349 -17.04 8.57 -16.45
CA LEU A 349 -16.81 10.01 -16.37
C LEU A 349 -15.34 10.39 -16.13
N MET A 350 -14.60 9.54 -15.39
CA MET A 350 -13.29 9.90 -14.83
C MET A 350 -12.12 9.11 -15.39
N ASP A 351 -12.30 7.79 -15.65
CA ASP A 351 -11.18 6.91 -15.89
C ASP A 351 -10.69 6.99 -17.34
N GLY A 352 -9.40 7.02 -17.51
CA GLY A 352 -8.74 7.02 -18.80
C GLY A 352 -8.73 8.39 -19.49
N GLU A 353 -7.82 8.52 -20.44
CA GLU A 353 -7.51 9.78 -21.11
C GLU A 353 -8.62 10.27 -22.07
N THR A 354 -9.54 9.40 -22.42
CA THR A 354 -10.71 9.73 -23.26
C THR A 354 -11.97 10.03 -22.44
N SER A 355 -11.87 10.05 -21.11
CA SER A 355 -13.02 10.35 -20.25
C SER A 355 -13.45 11.80 -20.36
N PRO A 356 -14.75 12.10 -20.20
CA PRO A 356 -15.27 13.46 -20.33
C PRO A 356 -14.54 14.46 -19.44
N PHE A 357 -14.32 14.13 -18.16
CA PHE A 357 -13.65 15.06 -17.25
C PHE A 357 -12.14 15.16 -17.46
N TYR A 358 -11.46 14.09 -17.90
CA TYR A 358 -10.06 14.20 -18.29
C TYR A 358 -9.90 15.21 -19.45
N GLN A 359 -10.76 15.10 -20.46
CA GLN A 359 -10.72 15.98 -21.65
C GLN A 359 -11.09 17.43 -21.33
N SER A 360 -12.07 17.65 -20.45
CA SER A 360 -12.55 19.01 -20.16
C SER A 360 -11.73 19.73 -19.08
N LEU A 361 -11.10 19.01 -18.16
CA LEU A 361 -10.42 19.59 -17.00
C LEU A 361 -8.89 19.52 -17.11
N LEU A 362 -8.31 18.35 -17.46
CA LEU A 362 -6.85 18.17 -17.47
C LEU A 362 -6.22 18.60 -18.80
N VAL A 363 -6.80 18.24 -19.93
CA VAL A 363 -6.24 18.60 -21.25
C VAL A 363 -6.06 20.11 -21.46
N PRO A 364 -6.94 20.99 -20.96
CA PRO A 364 -6.73 22.44 -21.06
C PRO A 364 -5.65 23.03 -20.15
N ASN A 365 -5.01 22.26 -19.30
CA ASN A 365 -3.95 22.67 -18.35
C ASN A 365 -4.35 23.85 -17.44
N ILE A 366 -5.60 23.87 -16.97
CA ILE A 366 -6.11 24.89 -16.03
C ILE A 366 -5.50 24.69 -14.64
N GLY A 367 -5.37 23.44 -14.22
CA GLY A 367 -4.78 23.00 -12.96
C GLY A 367 -3.71 21.93 -13.18
N SER A 368 -3.08 21.51 -12.09
CA SER A 368 -2.00 20.52 -12.13
C SER A 368 -2.51 19.07 -12.14
N ASP A 369 -3.65 18.79 -11.49
CA ASP A 369 -4.24 17.45 -11.37
C ASP A 369 -5.70 17.55 -10.91
N PHE A 370 -6.40 16.40 -10.90
CA PHE A 370 -7.70 16.31 -10.26
C PHE A 370 -7.61 16.64 -8.76
N ALA A 371 -8.69 17.19 -8.21
CA ALA A 371 -8.81 17.44 -6.78
C ALA A 371 -8.79 16.14 -5.98
N PRO A 372 -8.33 16.13 -4.73
CA PRO A 372 -8.48 14.99 -3.83
C PRO A 372 -9.95 14.54 -3.73
N MET A 373 -10.20 13.26 -3.47
CA MET A 373 -11.54 12.63 -3.49
C MET A 373 -12.26 12.65 -4.85
N THR A 374 -11.57 12.88 -5.96
CA THR A 374 -12.21 12.78 -7.27
C THR A 374 -12.59 11.32 -7.59
N GLY A 375 -13.83 11.10 -8.04
CA GLY A 375 -14.39 9.79 -8.39
C GLY A 375 -15.63 9.40 -7.59
N TYR A 376 -16.05 8.14 -7.75
CA TYR A 376 -17.16 7.54 -7.01
C TYR A 376 -16.68 6.94 -5.69
N HIS A 377 -17.39 7.22 -4.59
CA HIS A 377 -17.11 6.74 -3.24
C HIS A 377 -18.30 5.95 -2.68
N SER A 378 -18.04 4.79 -2.08
CA SER A 378 -19.04 3.92 -1.45
C SER A 378 -18.59 3.39 -0.09
N ASP A 379 -17.80 4.17 0.61
CA ASP A 379 -17.24 3.88 1.92
C ASP A 379 -18.08 4.40 3.09
N THR A 380 -19.12 5.17 2.78
CA THR A 380 -20.13 5.69 3.73
C THR A 380 -21.53 5.12 3.43
N LYS A 381 -22.48 5.31 4.35
CA LYS A 381 -23.88 4.83 4.21
C LYS A 381 -24.56 5.30 2.92
N ASP A 382 -24.42 6.57 2.60
CA ASP A 382 -24.81 7.13 1.30
C ASP A 382 -23.57 7.29 0.45
N SER A 383 -23.57 6.77 -0.78
CA SER A 383 -22.45 6.93 -1.71
C SER A 383 -22.29 8.37 -2.18
N GLY A 384 -21.09 8.72 -2.59
CA GLY A 384 -20.75 10.05 -3.09
C GLY A 384 -20.05 10.01 -4.46
N PHE A 385 -19.98 11.17 -5.10
CA PHE A 385 -19.13 11.41 -6.26
C PHE A 385 -18.58 12.83 -6.18
N SER A 386 -17.29 12.97 -6.40
CA SER A 386 -16.63 14.27 -6.42
C SER A 386 -15.83 14.44 -7.71
N VAL A 387 -15.76 15.68 -8.22
CA VAL A 387 -14.92 16.04 -9.36
C VAL A 387 -14.43 17.47 -9.22
N GLY A 388 -13.16 17.71 -9.55
CA GLY A 388 -12.57 19.03 -9.45
C GLY A 388 -11.11 19.06 -9.85
N LEU A 389 -10.45 20.18 -9.66
CA LEU A 389 -9.03 20.43 -9.95
C LEU A 389 -8.30 20.96 -8.73
N GLN A 390 -7.03 20.62 -8.64
CA GLN A 390 -6.05 21.26 -7.77
C GLN A 390 -4.99 22.00 -8.58
N GLY A 391 -4.21 22.86 -7.92
CA GLY A 391 -3.17 23.63 -8.58
C GLY A 391 -3.74 24.67 -9.55
N ILE A 392 -4.87 25.29 -9.22
CA ILE A 392 -5.50 26.35 -10.00
C ILE A 392 -5.27 27.72 -9.35
N SER A 393 -5.44 28.79 -10.15
CA SER A 393 -5.59 30.15 -9.61
C SER A 393 -6.94 30.29 -8.89
N SER A 394 -6.99 31.07 -7.81
CA SER A 394 -8.25 31.36 -7.11
C SER A 394 -9.30 32.04 -8.02
N ASN A 395 -8.86 32.72 -9.09
CA ASN A 395 -9.73 33.34 -10.08
C ASN A 395 -10.40 32.33 -11.03
N ASP A 396 -9.90 31.09 -11.11
CA ASP A 396 -10.43 30.07 -12.02
C ASP A 396 -11.51 29.17 -11.36
N VAL A 397 -11.81 29.36 -10.07
CA VAL A 397 -12.79 28.54 -9.33
C VAL A 397 -14.15 28.47 -10.03
N GLU A 398 -14.74 29.59 -10.39
CA GLU A 398 -16.06 29.62 -11.05
C GLU A 398 -15.98 29.07 -12.48
N LYS A 399 -14.86 29.25 -13.18
CA LYS A 399 -14.63 28.65 -14.51
C LYS A 399 -14.59 27.12 -14.43
N VAL A 400 -13.88 26.55 -13.45
CA VAL A 400 -13.81 25.10 -13.26
C VAL A 400 -15.18 24.52 -12.90
N THR A 401 -15.92 25.16 -12.00
CA THR A 401 -17.29 24.72 -11.64
C THR A 401 -18.24 24.79 -12.84
N GLN A 402 -18.09 25.79 -13.73
CA GLN A 402 -18.89 25.86 -14.96
C GLN A 402 -18.52 24.75 -15.94
N ILE A 403 -17.23 24.48 -16.16
CA ILE A 403 -16.77 23.35 -17.00
C ILE A 403 -17.33 22.03 -16.51
N ILE A 404 -17.37 21.79 -15.18
CA ILE A 404 -17.95 20.59 -14.60
C ILE A 404 -19.44 20.48 -14.96
N SER A 405 -20.19 21.57 -14.82
CA SER A 405 -21.60 21.61 -15.17
C SER A 405 -21.85 21.35 -16.66
N ASP A 406 -21.07 22.01 -17.53
CA ASP A 406 -21.15 21.88 -18.99
C ASP A 406 -20.80 20.44 -19.45
N THR A 407 -19.81 19.82 -18.81
CA THR A 407 -19.44 18.42 -19.09
C THR A 407 -20.56 17.46 -18.77
N PHE A 408 -21.27 17.64 -17.64
CA PHE A 408 -22.48 16.84 -17.37
C PHE A 408 -23.57 17.10 -18.40
N ASP A 409 -23.80 18.34 -18.85
CA ASP A 409 -24.78 18.66 -19.89
C ASP A 409 -24.40 17.98 -21.21
N GLN A 410 -23.13 17.98 -21.57
CA GLN A 410 -22.65 17.27 -22.75
C GLN A 410 -22.95 15.78 -22.65
N VAL A 411 -22.59 15.13 -21.51
CA VAL A 411 -22.85 13.70 -21.32
C VAL A 411 -24.34 13.37 -21.34
N VAL A 412 -25.19 14.21 -20.77
CA VAL A 412 -26.66 14.02 -20.84
C VAL A 412 -27.16 14.10 -22.28
N SER A 413 -26.59 14.96 -23.11
CA SER A 413 -27.00 15.12 -24.52
C SER A 413 -26.44 14.05 -25.44
N GLU A 414 -25.16 13.70 -25.30
CA GLU A 414 -24.42 12.85 -26.23
C GLU A 414 -24.33 11.39 -25.77
N GLY A 415 -24.38 11.14 -24.46
CA GLY A 415 -24.15 9.82 -23.83
C GLY A 415 -22.67 9.45 -23.75
N PHE A 416 -22.42 8.16 -23.61
CA PHE A 416 -21.07 7.58 -23.59
C PHE A 416 -20.85 6.73 -24.85
N GLU A 417 -19.65 6.76 -25.38
CA GLU A 417 -19.26 5.88 -26.47
C GLU A 417 -19.32 4.40 -26.05
N GLN A 418 -19.90 3.55 -26.91
CA GLN A 418 -20.03 2.13 -26.64
C GLN A 418 -18.69 1.45 -26.36
N LYS A 419 -17.63 1.87 -27.07
CA LYS A 419 -16.27 1.31 -26.85
C LYS A 419 -15.75 1.56 -25.44
N ARG A 420 -16.08 2.69 -24.80
CA ARG A 420 -15.69 2.96 -23.40
C ARG A 420 -16.43 2.06 -22.43
N ILE A 421 -17.72 1.84 -22.66
CA ILE A 421 -18.53 0.89 -21.86
C ILE A 421 -17.93 -0.53 -22.00
N ASP A 422 -17.60 -0.94 -23.21
CA ASP A 422 -17.00 -2.26 -23.47
C ASP A 422 -15.62 -2.40 -22.81
N ALA A 423 -14.80 -1.34 -22.85
CA ALA A 423 -13.50 -1.31 -22.18
C ALA A 423 -13.64 -1.47 -20.65
N LEU A 424 -14.54 -0.72 -20.02
CA LEU A 424 -14.77 -0.81 -18.59
C LEU A 424 -15.28 -2.21 -18.17
N LEU A 425 -16.23 -2.77 -18.93
CA LEU A 425 -16.73 -4.13 -18.65
C LEU A 425 -15.63 -5.19 -18.85
N HIS A 426 -14.71 -4.98 -19.80
CA HIS A 426 -13.52 -5.82 -19.95
C HIS A 426 -12.57 -5.71 -18.74
N GLN A 427 -12.32 -4.48 -18.24
CA GLN A 427 -11.50 -4.27 -17.05
C GLN A 427 -12.10 -4.95 -15.80
N ILE A 428 -13.43 -4.90 -15.65
CA ILE A 428 -14.13 -5.61 -14.56
C ILE A 428 -13.91 -7.14 -14.68
N GLU A 429 -14.10 -7.74 -15.87
CA GLU A 429 -13.83 -9.17 -16.08
C GLU A 429 -12.39 -9.54 -15.76
N LEU A 430 -11.44 -8.74 -16.20
CA LEU A 430 -10.02 -8.98 -15.99
C LEU A 430 -9.65 -8.88 -14.50
N GLY A 431 -10.16 -7.86 -13.80
CA GLY A 431 -9.95 -7.66 -12.36
C GLY A 431 -10.48 -8.82 -11.50
N GLN A 432 -11.64 -9.39 -11.86
CA GLN A 432 -12.19 -10.57 -11.18
C GLN A 432 -11.30 -11.81 -11.32
N LYS A 433 -10.66 -11.98 -12.46
CA LYS A 433 -9.81 -13.15 -12.75
C LYS A 433 -8.40 -13.02 -12.22
N HIS A 434 -7.91 -11.78 -12.04
CA HIS A 434 -6.58 -11.51 -11.52
C HIS A 434 -6.45 -11.92 -10.05
N GLN A 435 -5.39 -12.68 -9.74
CA GLN A 435 -5.13 -13.20 -8.39
C GLN A 435 -4.02 -12.39 -7.72
N SER A 436 -4.34 -11.73 -6.62
CA SER A 436 -3.36 -11.04 -5.76
C SER A 436 -2.96 -11.90 -4.56
N SER A 437 -1.77 -11.70 -4.01
CA SER A 437 -1.26 -12.44 -2.85
C SER A 437 -2.12 -12.28 -1.59
N ASN A 438 -2.78 -11.13 -1.43
CA ASN A 438 -3.65 -10.82 -0.29
C ASN A 438 -5.13 -10.80 -0.69
N PHE A 439 -5.55 -11.71 -1.58
CA PHE A 439 -6.91 -11.73 -2.11
C PHE A 439 -7.97 -11.81 -0.99
N GLY A 440 -7.78 -12.67 0.02
CA GLY A 440 -8.72 -12.80 1.14
C GLY A 440 -8.87 -11.51 1.95
N ILE A 441 -7.78 -10.79 2.18
CA ILE A 441 -7.81 -9.47 2.87
C ILE A 441 -8.48 -8.41 2.00
N LYS A 442 -8.15 -8.34 0.70
CA LYS A 442 -8.81 -7.39 -0.21
C LYS A 442 -10.32 -7.64 -0.29
N LEU A 443 -10.71 -8.90 -0.28
CA LEU A 443 -12.12 -9.29 -0.34
C LEU A 443 -12.89 -8.81 0.90
N THR A 444 -12.37 -9.06 2.11
CA THR A 444 -13.02 -8.58 3.34
C THR A 444 -13.11 -7.05 3.38
N LEU A 445 -12.08 -6.33 2.96
CA LEU A 445 -12.11 -4.87 2.87
C LEU A 445 -13.15 -4.38 1.84
N GLY A 446 -13.23 -5.03 0.68
CA GLY A 446 -14.20 -4.65 -0.36
C GLY A 446 -15.66 -4.85 0.02
N ILE A 447 -15.96 -5.85 0.85
CA ILE A 447 -17.33 -6.12 1.31
C ILE A 447 -17.67 -5.39 2.63
N SER A 448 -16.67 -4.89 3.37
CA SER A 448 -16.86 -4.34 4.73
C SER A 448 -17.86 -3.18 4.75
N HIS A 449 -17.75 -2.26 3.81
CA HIS A 449 -18.61 -1.07 3.76
C HIS A 449 -20.09 -1.43 3.63
N SER A 450 -20.47 -2.19 2.62
CA SER A 450 -21.86 -2.59 2.43
C SER A 450 -22.38 -3.54 3.54
N TRP A 451 -21.53 -4.50 3.97
CA TRP A 451 -21.88 -5.42 5.06
C TRP A 451 -22.05 -4.69 6.39
N ASN A 452 -21.30 -3.62 6.62
CA ASN A 452 -21.45 -2.77 7.81
C ASN A 452 -22.87 -2.18 7.90
N HIS A 453 -23.53 -1.94 6.77
CA HIS A 453 -24.90 -1.42 6.67
C HIS A 453 -25.96 -2.51 6.44
N ASP A 454 -25.71 -3.73 6.93
CA ASP A 454 -26.64 -4.86 6.94
C ASP A 454 -27.00 -5.39 5.52
N THR A 455 -26.19 -5.05 4.48
CA THR A 455 -26.31 -5.66 3.15
C THR A 455 -25.81 -7.10 3.19
N ASP A 456 -26.44 -8.00 2.42
CA ASP A 456 -25.93 -9.37 2.28
C ASP A 456 -24.50 -9.35 1.67
N PRO A 457 -23.48 -9.82 2.40
CA PRO A 457 -22.08 -9.72 1.94
C PRO A 457 -21.81 -10.53 0.67
N VAL A 458 -22.66 -11.52 0.34
CA VAL A 458 -22.53 -12.32 -0.88
C VAL A 458 -22.98 -11.56 -2.12
N GLU A 459 -23.91 -10.62 -2.00
CA GLU A 459 -24.35 -9.80 -3.13
C GLU A 459 -23.19 -9.04 -3.78
N SER A 460 -22.31 -8.45 -2.98
CA SER A 460 -21.12 -7.74 -3.47
C SER A 460 -20.11 -8.64 -4.20
N LEU A 461 -20.19 -9.96 -4.05
CA LEU A 461 -19.33 -10.92 -4.72
C LEU A 461 -19.87 -11.37 -6.10
N GLN A 462 -21.17 -11.24 -6.35
CA GLN A 462 -21.84 -11.73 -7.57
C GLN A 462 -21.79 -10.69 -8.71
N ILE A 463 -20.61 -10.26 -9.08
CA ILE A 463 -20.39 -9.15 -10.03
C ILE A 463 -20.98 -9.48 -11.42
N ASN A 464 -20.86 -10.74 -11.88
CA ASN A 464 -21.41 -11.15 -13.17
C ASN A 464 -22.94 -11.00 -13.26
N LYS A 465 -23.64 -11.17 -12.15
CA LYS A 465 -25.10 -10.90 -12.04
C LYS A 465 -25.38 -9.43 -12.38
N TYR A 466 -24.63 -8.51 -11.79
CA TYR A 466 -24.82 -7.08 -12.00
C TYR A 466 -24.37 -6.63 -13.39
N VAL A 467 -23.29 -7.18 -13.92
CA VAL A 467 -22.88 -6.93 -15.32
C VAL A 467 -23.95 -7.37 -16.30
N ALA A 468 -24.57 -8.54 -16.09
CA ALA A 468 -25.65 -9.01 -16.95
C ALA A 468 -26.87 -8.10 -16.87
N GLN A 469 -27.29 -7.72 -15.66
CA GLN A 469 -28.41 -6.80 -15.43
C GLN A 469 -28.11 -5.41 -16.03
N PHE A 470 -26.93 -4.90 -15.91
CA PHE A 470 -26.50 -3.63 -16.50
C PHE A 470 -26.60 -3.66 -18.03
N ARG A 471 -26.09 -4.72 -18.67
CA ARG A 471 -26.21 -4.92 -20.13
C ARG A 471 -27.67 -5.00 -20.58
N GLN A 472 -28.50 -5.66 -19.80
CA GLN A 472 -29.96 -5.72 -20.08
C GLN A 472 -30.59 -4.32 -20.04
N LYS A 473 -30.23 -3.51 -19.01
CA LYS A 473 -30.78 -2.13 -18.89
C LYS A 473 -30.33 -1.23 -20.04
N LEU A 474 -29.08 -1.36 -20.51
CA LEU A 474 -28.60 -0.63 -21.69
C LEU A 474 -29.39 -1.02 -22.98
N GLN A 475 -29.82 -2.29 -23.11
CA GLN A 475 -30.60 -2.73 -24.25
C GLN A 475 -32.05 -2.28 -24.18
N GLU A 476 -32.63 -2.25 -22.98
CA GLU A 476 -34.03 -1.84 -22.73
C GLU A 476 -34.22 -0.32 -22.88
N ASP A 477 -33.27 0.47 -22.44
CA ASP A 477 -33.31 1.94 -22.49
C ASP A 477 -31.97 2.50 -23.03
N PRO A 478 -31.91 2.93 -24.28
CA PRO A 478 -30.71 3.57 -24.84
C PRO A 478 -30.28 4.85 -24.14
N GLN A 479 -31.15 5.49 -23.35
CA GLN A 479 -30.82 6.69 -22.58
C GLN A 479 -30.61 6.39 -21.10
N PHE A 480 -30.46 5.11 -20.72
CA PHE A 480 -30.32 4.68 -19.32
C PHE A 480 -29.25 5.46 -18.58
N LEU A 481 -28.04 5.54 -19.13
CA LEU A 481 -26.91 6.23 -18.48
C LEU A 481 -27.13 7.75 -18.43
N GLN A 482 -27.63 8.36 -19.53
CA GLN A 482 -27.92 9.79 -19.56
C GLN A 482 -28.97 10.16 -18.52
N ASN A 483 -30.02 9.32 -18.37
CA ASN A 483 -31.07 9.52 -17.38
C ASN A 483 -30.49 9.46 -15.96
N LYS A 484 -29.56 8.53 -15.68
CA LYS A 484 -28.84 8.44 -14.40
C LYS A 484 -27.98 9.67 -14.14
N VAL A 485 -27.18 10.12 -15.12
CA VAL A 485 -26.37 11.33 -15.00
C VAL A 485 -27.26 12.55 -14.73
N LYS A 486 -28.38 12.69 -15.43
CA LYS A 486 -29.35 13.76 -15.19
C LYS A 486 -29.94 13.70 -13.78
N GLN A 487 -30.31 12.50 -13.32
CA GLN A 487 -30.91 12.27 -11.99
C GLN A 487 -29.93 12.64 -10.86
N TYR A 488 -28.72 12.09 -10.90
CA TYR A 488 -27.77 12.11 -9.77
C TYR A 488 -26.84 13.33 -9.75
N PHE A 489 -26.67 14.02 -10.88
CA PHE A 489 -25.78 15.19 -10.94
C PHE A 489 -26.51 16.48 -11.31
N LYS A 490 -27.28 16.52 -12.39
CA LYS A 490 -27.93 17.76 -12.82
C LYS A 490 -29.13 18.16 -11.96
N ASN A 491 -29.94 17.19 -11.53
CA ASN A 491 -31.13 17.44 -10.73
C ASN A 491 -30.89 17.29 -9.21
N ASN A 492 -29.70 16.88 -8.82
CA ASN A 492 -29.36 16.68 -7.42
C ASN A 492 -29.03 17.99 -6.71
N LYS A 493 -29.80 18.30 -5.65
CA LYS A 493 -29.59 19.48 -4.81
C LYS A 493 -28.65 19.24 -3.64
N HIS A 494 -28.36 17.97 -3.30
CA HIS A 494 -27.35 17.63 -2.31
C HIS A 494 -25.98 17.66 -2.97
N CYS A 495 -25.52 18.88 -3.19
CA CYS A 495 -24.31 19.23 -3.92
C CYS A 495 -23.50 20.24 -3.13
N LEU A 496 -22.24 19.97 -2.94
CA LEU A 496 -21.28 20.80 -2.20
C LEU A 496 -20.18 21.29 -3.15
N VAL A 497 -19.99 22.59 -3.25
CA VAL A 497 -18.81 23.20 -3.89
C VAL A 497 -17.79 23.52 -2.80
N SER A 498 -16.69 22.80 -2.79
CA SER A 498 -15.61 23.00 -1.82
C SER A 498 -14.42 23.70 -2.48
N THR A 499 -13.89 24.72 -1.82
CA THR A 499 -12.67 25.40 -2.24
C THR A 499 -11.66 25.37 -1.10
N MET A 500 -10.39 25.13 -1.41
CA MET A 500 -9.29 25.25 -0.45
C MET A 500 -8.21 26.16 -1.03
N SER A 501 -7.74 27.08 -0.20
CA SER A 501 -6.66 27.99 -0.56
C SER A 501 -5.62 28.12 0.57
N PRO A 502 -4.36 28.44 0.22
CA PRO A 502 -3.30 28.62 1.22
C PRO A 502 -3.56 29.85 2.09
N ASP A 503 -3.20 29.73 3.36
CA ASP A 503 -3.16 30.81 4.34
C ASP A 503 -1.76 30.86 4.95
N GLU A 504 -1.02 31.94 4.74
CA GLU A 504 0.34 32.13 5.24
C GLU A 504 0.46 32.00 6.77
N LYS A 505 -0.63 32.23 7.47
CA LYS A 505 -0.70 32.11 8.94
C LYS A 505 -1.30 30.80 9.44
N PHE A 506 -1.50 29.82 8.56
CA PHE A 506 -2.18 28.57 8.93
C PHE A 506 -1.49 27.86 10.10
N GLU A 507 -0.19 27.63 9.99
CA GLU A 507 0.60 26.96 11.04
C GLU A 507 0.72 27.80 12.32
N GLU A 508 0.85 29.13 12.17
CA GLU A 508 0.88 30.06 13.30
C GLU A 508 -0.43 29.97 14.11
N LYS A 509 -1.57 30.01 13.44
CA LYS A 509 -2.91 29.89 14.05
C LYS A 509 -3.08 28.56 14.77
N ARG A 510 -2.68 27.47 14.15
CA ARG A 510 -2.76 26.13 14.79
C ARG A 510 -1.89 26.02 16.03
N LYS A 511 -0.67 26.54 15.96
CA LYS A 511 0.25 26.56 17.10
C LYS A 511 -0.27 27.44 18.24
N GLU A 512 -0.85 28.59 17.90
CA GLU A 512 -1.48 29.50 18.88
C GLU A 512 -2.70 28.84 19.56
N GLU A 513 -3.53 28.13 18.79
CA GLU A 513 -4.67 27.37 19.29
C GLU A 513 -4.22 26.27 20.26
N GLU A 514 -3.22 25.46 19.88
CA GLU A 514 -2.63 24.40 20.73
C GLU A 514 -2.05 25.01 22.01
N THR A 515 -1.27 26.10 21.90
CA THR A 515 -0.65 26.78 23.04
C THR A 515 -1.70 27.36 24.00
N THR A 516 -2.71 28.03 23.45
CA THR A 516 -3.80 28.61 24.24
C THR A 516 -4.59 27.52 24.97
N ARG A 517 -4.85 26.42 24.32
CA ARG A 517 -5.54 25.26 24.89
C ARG A 517 -4.71 24.65 26.02
N LEU A 518 -3.42 24.41 25.79
CA LEU A 518 -2.51 23.92 26.83
C LEU A 518 -2.45 24.83 28.02
N GLN A 519 -2.30 26.15 27.81
CA GLN A 519 -2.27 27.15 28.88
C GLN A 519 -3.55 27.11 29.73
N LYS A 520 -4.72 27.10 29.08
CA LYS A 520 -6.02 27.02 29.79
C LYS A 520 -6.16 25.73 30.60
N MET A 521 -5.58 24.63 30.19
CA MET A 521 -5.58 23.38 30.94
C MET A 521 -4.62 23.48 32.14
N VAL A 522 -3.40 23.96 31.89
CA VAL A 522 -2.36 24.09 32.92
C VAL A 522 -2.74 25.07 34.01
N GLU A 523 -3.42 26.18 33.68
CA GLU A 523 -3.92 27.18 34.66
C GLU A 523 -4.94 26.60 35.64
N LYS A 524 -5.63 25.53 35.27
CA LYS A 524 -6.61 24.86 36.15
C LYS A 524 -5.98 23.81 37.06
N LEU A 525 -4.72 23.43 36.81
CA LEU A 525 -4.02 22.42 37.60
C LEU A 525 -3.52 22.97 38.92
N THR A 526 -3.82 22.27 40.01
CA THR A 526 -3.17 22.47 41.28
C THR A 526 -1.73 21.95 41.29
N ASP A 527 -0.94 22.32 42.29
CA ASP A 527 0.40 21.78 42.47
C ASP A 527 0.38 20.26 42.72
N GLU A 528 -0.69 19.75 43.31
CA GLU A 528 -0.91 18.31 43.50
C GLU A 528 -1.19 17.61 42.18
N ASP A 529 -1.97 18.20 41.29
CA ASP A 529 -2.23 17.68 39.93
C ASP A 529 -0.93 17.62 39.12
N LYS A 530 -0.10 18.66 39.16
CA LYS A 530 1.22 18.68 38.50
C LYS A 530 2.17 17.60 39.04
N GLU A 531 2.14 17.39 40.38
CA GLU A 531 2.89 16.29 41.01
C GLU A 531 2.41 14.91 40.52
N GLN A 532 1.10 14.73 40.40
CA GLN A 532 0.52 13.47 39.89
C GLN A 532 0.87 13.24 38.41
N ILE A 533 0.82 14.29 37.57
CA ILE A 533 1.23 14.22 36.16
C ILE A 533 2.70 13.77 36.07
N TYR A 534 3.60 14.40 36.84
CA TYR A 534 5.00 14.03 36.89
C TYR A 534 5.21 12.56 37.32
N LYS A 535 4.56 12.12 38.40
CA LYS A 535 4.62 10.74 38.88
C LYS A 535 4.08 9.74 37.85
N LYS A 536 2.99 10.08 37.16
CA LYS A 536 2.42 9.25 36.11
C LYS A 536 3.39 9.11 34.94
N GLY A 537 4.06 10.20 34.52
CA GLY A 537 5.12 10.17 33.51
C GLY A 537 6.28 9.27 33.93
N GLN A 538 6.77 9.36 35.19
CA GLN A 538 7.80 8.49 35.72
C GLN A 538 7.39 7.01 35.72
N THR A 539 6.15 6.73 36.11
CA THR A 539 5.62 5.36 36.11
C THR A 539 5.57 4.78 34.69
N LEU A 540 5.15 5.60 33.72
CA LEU A 540 5.13 5.18 32.31
C LEU A 540 6.54 4.88 31.80
N LEU A 541 7.51 5.75 32.07
CA LEU A 541 8.92 5.52 31.72
C LEU A 541 9.46 4.25 32.36
N GLN A 542 9.16 4.00 33.64
CA GLN A 542 9.56 2.79 34.33
C GLN A 542 9.00 1.54 33.65
N GLN A 543 7.69 1.53 33.34
CA GLN A 543 7.04 0.44 32.62
C GLN A 543 7.65 0.17 31.24
N GLN A 544 8.05 1.21 30.52
CA GLN A 544 8.72 1.08 29.22
C GLN A 544 10.11 0.41 29.33
N MET A 545 10.74 0.48 30.52
CA MET A 545 12.06 -0.12 30.78
C MET A 545 11.96 -1.53 31.39
N GLU A 546 10.84 -1.90 31.99
CA GLU A 546 10.66 -3.20 32.62
C GLU A 546 10.71 -4.35 31.61
N LYS A 547 11.46 -5.39 31.99
CA LYS A 547 11.49 -6.64 31.21
C LYS A 547 10.28 -7.47 31.57
N GLU A 548 9.38 -7.64 30.63
CA GLU A 548 8.16 -8.44 30.80
C GLU A 548 8.40 -9.94 30.58
N ASP A 549 7.63 -10.77 31.26
CA ASP A 549 7.52 -12.19 30.95
C ASP A 549 6.55 -12.40 29.78
N LEU A 550 7.11 -12.75 28.64
CA LEU A 550 6.37 -12.98 27.40
C LEU A 550 5.93 -14.46 27.22
N SER A 551 6.05 -15.30 28.24
CA SER A 551 5.71 -16.73 28.16
C SER A 551 4.23 -17.01 27.90
N CYS A 552 3.36 -16.05 28.22
CA CYS A 552 1.93 -16.16 27.91
C CYS A 552 1.62 -16.01 26.41
N LEU A 553 2.50 -15.36 25.62
CA LEU A 553 2.26 -15.17 24.19
C LEU A 553 2.53 -16.46 23.41
N PRO A 554 1.60 -16.87 22.52
CA PRO A 554 1.86 -17.97 21.64
C PRO A 554 2.99 -17.63 20.69
N THR A 555 3.91 -18.55 20.50
CA THR A 555 5.08 -18.37 19.63
C THR A 555 5.15 -19.52 18.66
N LEU A 556 5.39 -19.21 17.39
CA LEU A 556 5.78 -20.22 16.42
C LEU A 556 7.27 -20.51 16.62
N HIS A 557 7.64 -21.78 16.79
CA HIS A 557 9.04 -22.15 16.98
C HIS A 557 9.71 -22.43 15.64
N ILE A 558 11.02 -22.17 15.56
CA ILE A 558 11.84 -22.37 14.34
C ILE A 558 11.75 -23.80 13.79
N ASN A 559 11.61 -24.81 14.66
CA ASN A 559 11.45 -26.21 14.24
C ASN A 559 10.09 -26.56 13.64
N GLU A 560 9.11 -25.65 13.71
CA GLU A 560 7.77 -25.77 13.12
C GLU A 560 7.68 -25.16 11.73
N ILE A 561 8.78 -24.59 11.23
CA ILE A 561 8.87 -24.00 9.89
C ILE A 561 9.37 -25.07 8.90
N ASP A 562 8.76 -25.08 7.72
CA ASP A 562 9.20 -25.95 6.63
C ASP A 562 10.65 -25.69 6.25
N LYS A 563 11.48 -26.73 6.29
CA LYS A 563 12.89 -26.63 5.93
C LYS A 563 13.12 -26.44 4.43
N LYS A 564 12.16 -26.83 3.59
CA LYS A 564 12.25 -26.78 2.13
C LYS A 564 11.42 -25.62 1.58
N ILE A 565 12.00 -24.92 0.61
CA ILE A 565 11.24 -23.94 -0.18
C ILE A 565 10.26 -24.66 -1.11
N ILE A 566 9.22 -23.94 -1.53
CA ILE A 566 8.38 -24.35 -2.66
C ILE A 566 9.10 -23.88 -3.95
N PRO A 567 9.55 -24.81 -4.83
CA PRO A 567 10.28 -24.42 -6.02
C PRO A 567 9.37 -23.78 -7.06
N GLU A 568 9.86 -22.74 -7.73
CA GLU A 568 9.18 -22.05 -8.81
C GLU A 568 9.56 -22.71 -10.15
N LYS A 569 8.81 -23.72 -10.58
CA LYS A 569 9.10 -24.52 -11.77
C LYS A 569 9.07 -23.68 -13.05
N THR A 570 10.23 -23.26 -13.51
CA THR A 570 10.42 -22.52 -14.76
C THR A 570 11.19 -23.35 -15.79
N ALA A 571 11.01 -23.03 -17.06
CA ALA A 571 11.83 -23.53 -18.17
C ALA A 571 12.25 -22.36 -19.05
N THR A 572 13.47 -22.38 -19.54
CA THR A 572 13.94 -21.41 -20.53
C THR A 572 14.08 -22.05 -21.88
N VAL A 573 13.44 -21.46 -22.87
CA VAL A 573 13.60 -21.78 -24.29
C VAL A 573 14.27 -20.61 -25.00
N THR A 574 14.74 -20.83 -26.24
CA THR A 574 15.39 -19.77 -26.99
C THR A 574 14.66 -19.61 -28.32
N SER A 575 14.17 -18.43 -28.62
CA SER A 575 13.64 -18.03 -29.92
C SER A 575 14.74 -17.30 -30.70
N GLY A 576 15.31 -17.94 -31.71
CA GLY A 576 16.56 -17.45 -32.29
C GLY A 576 17.68 -17.46 -31.24
N LYS A 577 18.08 -16.26 -30.77
CA LYS A 577 19.03 -16.07 -29.64
C LYS A 577 18.39 -15.45 -28.41
N VAL A 578 17.10 -15.10 -28.47
CA VAL A 578 16.37 -14.41 -27.39
C VAL A 578 15.89 -15.42 -26.35
N PRO A 579 16.25 -15.28 -25.08
CA PRO A 579 15.76 -16.14 -23.99
C PRO A 579 14.28 -15.88 -23.69
N VAL A 580 13.50 -16.94 -23.56
CA VAL A 580 12.09 -16.88 -23.13
C VAL A 580 11.90 -17.84 -21.96
N GLN A 581 11.62 -17.29 -20.79
CA GLN A 581 11.27 -18.06 -19.61
C GLN A 581 9.80 -18.43 -19.64
N LEU A 582 9.48 -19.70 -19.44
CA LEU A 582 8.13 -20.23 -19.39
C LEU A 582 7.82 -20.67 -17.95
N CYS A 583 6.71 -20.20 -17.39
CA CYS A 583 6.23 -20.57 -16.07
C CYS A 583 4.76 -20.99 -16.13
N VAL A 584 4.48 -22.28 -16.05
CA VAL A 584 3.12 -22.81 -16.08
C VAL A 584 2.46 -22.63 -14.71
N GLN A 585 1.37 -21.87 -14.66
CA GLN A 585 0.66 -21.51 -13.44
C GLN A 585 -0.87 -21.56 -13.64
N PRO A 586 -1.68 -21.72 -12.58
CA PRO A 586 -3.13 -21.66 -12.62
C PRO A 586 -3.61 -20.20 -12.70
N THR A 587 -3.43 -19.55 -13.84
CA THR A 587 -3.64 -18.10 -14.02
C THR A 587 -5.09 -17.68 -14.24
N ASN A 588 -6.05 -18.60 -14.11
CA ASN A 588 -7.49 -18.33 -14.29
C ASN A 588 -7.85 -17.67 -15.65
N GLY A 589 -7.20 -18.10 -16.74
CA GLY A 589 -7.48 -17.56 -18.07
C GLY A 589 -6.81 -16.21 -18.36
N ILE A 590 -5.75 -15.88 -17.61
CA ILE A 590 -4.89 -14.71 -17.82
C ILE A 590 -3.54 -15.18 -18.33
N THR A 591 -2.98 -14.46 -19.27
CA THR A 591 -1.59 -14.55 -19.69
C THR A 591 -0.82 -13.33 -19.24
N TYR A 592 0.28 -13.52 -18.50
CA TYR A 592 1.22 -12.48 -18.08
C TYR A 592 2.45 -12.51 -18.99
N LEU A 593 2.87 -11.34 -19.43
CA LEU A 593 4.07 -11.11 -20.23
C LEU A 593 4.96 -10.10 -19.55
N ASN A 594 6.23 -10.46 -19.34
CA ASN A 594 7.28 -9.55 -18.90
C ASN A 594 8.44 -9.60 -19.90
N MET A 595 8.99 -8.44 -20.18
CA MET A 595 10.13 -8.25 -21.08
C MET A 595 11.19 -7.42 -20.36
N MET A 596 12.45 -7.77 -20.47
CA MET A 596 13.56 -7.02 -19.89
C MET A 596 14.52 -6.60 -20.98
N SER A 597 14.59 -5.32 -21.27
CA SER A 597 15.55 -4.73 -22.21
C SER A 597 16.73 -4.15 -21.43
N ASN A 598 17.95 -4.61 -21.73
CA ASN A 598 19.18 -4.12 -21.08
C ASN A 598 19.50 -2.69 -21.55
N MET A 599 19.87 -1.81 -20.61
CA MET A 599 20.21 -0.40 -20.92
C MET A 599 21.69 -0.07 -20.72
N SER A 600 22.59 -1.07 -20.70
CA SER A 600 24.03 -0.82 -20.53
C SER A 600 24.61 0.08 -21.62
N ASP A 601 24.08 -0.02 -22.83
CA ASP A 601 24.50 0.76 -24.00
C ASP A 601 23.91 2.18 -24.05
N VAL A 602 22.97 2.50 -23.16
CA VAL A 602 22.40 3.85 -23.04
C VAL A 602 23.47 4.80 -22.48
N PRO A 603 23.81 5.89 -23.20
CA PRO A 603 24.79 6.86 -22.73
C PRO A 603 24.46 7.43 -21.35
N ALA A 604 25.50 7.74 -20.57
CA ALA A 604 25.34 8.18 -19.17
C ALA A 604 24.51 9.47 -19.03
N ASP A 605 24.62 10.40 -19.98
CA ASP A 605 23.87 11.64 -20.03
C ASP A 605 22.39 11.47 -20.37
N LEU A 606 22.00 10.32 -20.95
CA LEU A 606 20.60 9.98 -21.23
C LEU A 606 19.94 9.19 -20.08
N LYS A 607 20.70 8.55 -19.20
CA LYS A 607 20.14 7.74 -18.11
C LYS A 607 19.16 8.47 -17.20
N PRO A 608 19.37 9.76 -16.83
CA PRO A 608 18.40 10.52 -16.04
C PRO A 608 17.02 10.70 -16.71
N TYR A 609 16.93 10.49 -18.04
CA TYR A 609 15.69 10.59 -18.82
C TYR A 609 14.98 9.24 -19.01
N VAL A 610 15.62 8.13 -18.62
CA VAL A 610 15.03 6.77 -18.76
C VAL A 610 13.75 6.61 -17.92
N PRO A 611 13.66 7.13 -16.69
CA PRO A 611 12.39 7.06 -15.93
C PRO A 611 11.25 7.78 -16.67
N LEU A 612 11.49 8.99 -17.17
CA LEU A 612 10.51 9.71 -17.98
C LEU A 612 10.14 8.92 -19.25
N PHE A 613 11.13 8.31 -19.93
CA PHE A 613 10.84 7.45 -21.07
C PHE A 613 9.91 6.30 -20.70
N CYS A 614 10.14 5.63 -19.57
CA CYS A 614 9.27 4.55 -19.07
C CYS A 614 7.85 5.05 -18.79
N ASP A 615 7.72 6.24 -18.21
CA ASP A 615 6.41 6.80 -17.87
C ASP A 615 5.60 7.18 -19.12
N VAL A 616 6.24 7.70 -20.18
CA VAL A 616 5.53 8.25 -21.35
C VAL A 616 5.34 7.25 -22.50
N ILE A 617 6.18 6.22 -22.62
CA ILE A 617 6.21 5.36 -23.80
C ILE A 617 4.89 4.64 -24.10
N THR A 618 4.12 4.34 -23.07
CA THR A 618 2.81 3.69 -23.17
C THR A 618 1.64 4.66 -23.13
N LYS A 619 1.90 5.96 -22.90
CA LYS A 619 0.90 7.03 -22.74
C LYS A 619 0.95 8.07 -23.86
N MET A 620 1.86 7.92 -24.80
CA MET A 620 1.94 8.67 -26.06
C MET A 620 1.29 7.85 -27.18
N GLY A 621 1.43 8.25 -28.44
CA GLY A 621 0.91 7.46 -29.57
C GLY A 621 1.85 6.33 -30.02
N ALA A 622 1.34 5.38 -30.81
CA ALA A 622 2.14 4.36 -31.46
C ALA A 622 1.52 3.87 -32.78
N GLY A 623 2.34 3.60 -33.77
CA GLY A 623 1.88 3.23 -35.11
C GLY A 623 1.09 4.38 -35.75
N SER A 624 -0.13 4.12 -36.17
CA SER A 624 -1.09 5.12 -36.67
C SER A 624 -1.99 5.73 -35.59
N MET A 625 -1.90 5.19 -34.36
CA MET A 625 -2.75 5.61 -33.24
C MET A 625 -2.15 6.82 -32.54
N ASP A 626 -2.98 7.83 -32.28
CA ASP A 626 -2.66 8.87 -31.31
C ASP A 626 -2.73 8.32 -29.87
N TYR A 627 -2.44 9.15 -28.87
CA TYR A 627 -2.44 8.70 -27.46
C TYR A 627 -3.83 8.27 -26.97
N LYS A 628 -4.91 8.90 -27.47
CA LYS A 628 -6.30 8.58 -27.09
C LYS A 628 -6.70 7.22 -27.63
N GLU A 629 -6.42 6.99 -28.91
CA GLU A 629 -6.73 5.71 -29.55
C GLU A 629 -5.89 4.58 -28.95
N LEU A 630 -4.60 4.81 -28.67
CA LEU A 630 -3.73 3.84 -28.01
C LEU A 630 -4.25 3.49 -26.62
N SER A 631 -4.56 4.49 -25.79
CA SER A 631 -5.14 4.29 -24.44
C SER A 631 -6.42 3.46 -24.51
N GLN A 632 -7.34 3.80 -25.40
CA GLN A 632 -8.59 3.06 -25.58
C GLN A 632 -8.37 1.59 -25.99
N GLN A 633 -7.39 1.33 -26.90
CA GLN A 633 -7.07 -0.05 -27.29
C GLN A 633 -6.42 -0.83 -26.15
N ILE A 634 -5.57 -0.20 -25.34
CA ILE A 634 -4.98 -0.80 -24.14
C ILE A 634 -6.09 -1.23 -23.18
N GLU A 635 -7.02 -0.33 -22.86
CA GLU A 635 -8.14 -0.60 -21.95
C GLU A 635 -9.09 -1.71 -22.45
N LEU A 636 -9.33 -1.77 -23.76
CA LEU A 636 -10.17 -2.80 -24.39
C LEU A 636 -9.56 -4.20 -24.41
N THR A 637 -8.25 -4.31 -24.25
CA THR A 637 -7.57 -5.58 -24.56
C THR A 637 -6.66 -6.10 -23.47
N THR A 638 -6.13 -5.24 -22.61
CA THR A 638 -5.15 -5.58 -21.55
C THR A 638 -5.55 -4.97 -20.22
N SER A 639 -4.78 -5.25 -19.16
CA SER A 639 -4.88 -4.54 -17.87
C SER A 639 -4.15 -3.19 -17.86
N GLY A 640 -3.44 -2.88 -18.92
CA GLY A 640 -2.48 -1.81 -19.04
C GLY A 640 -1.16 -2.31 -19.62
N LEU A 641 -0.38 -1.40 -20.13
CA LEU A 641 1.01 -1.63 -20.53
C LEU A 641 1.91 -0.86 -19.57
N GLY A 642 2.85 -1.54 -18.93
CA GLY A 642 3.78 -0.94 -17.99
C GLY A 642 5.21 -0.90 -18.52
N ALA A 643 5.96 0.14 -18.20
CA ALA A 643 7.39 0.22 -18.36
C ALA A 643 8.01 0.78 -17.07
N GLY A 644 9.16 0.25 -16.65
CA GLY A 644 9.82 0.68 -15.43
C GLY A 644 11.32 0.41 -15.44
N THR A 645 12.07 1.23 -14.72
CA THR A 645 13.52 1.04 -14.61
C THR A 645 13.85 -0.17 -13.74
N HIS A 646 14.85 -0.94 -14.13
CA HIS A 646 15.36 -2.08 -13.40
C HIS A 646 16.85 -1.91 -13.12
N VAL A 647 17.22 -1.96 -11.84
CA VAL A 647 18.62 -2.03 -11.40
C VAL A 647 18.72 -3.07 -10.29
N ASN A 648 19.47 -4.12 -10.55
CA ASN A 648 19.66 -5.20 -9.60
C ASN A 648 21.13 -5.59 -9.46
N GLN A 649 21.65 -5.55 -8.23
CA GLN A 649 23.00 -5.99 -7.94
C GLN A 649 23.15 -7.49 -8.22
N HIS A 650 24.29 -7.91 -8.69
CA HIS A 650 24.57 -9.33 -8.91
C HIS A 650 24.48 -10.12 -7.60
N HIS A 651 23.87 -11.28 -7.64
CA HIS A 651 23.59 -12.08 -6.44
C HIS A 651 24.85 -12.58 -5.69
N SER A 652 26.02 -12.66 -6.33
CA SER A 652 27.27 -13.16 -5.72
C SER A 652 28.43 -12.19 -5.81
N ASP A 653 28.22 -10.97 -6.31
CA ASP A 653 29.29 -10.00 -6.55
C ASP A 653 28.79 -8.56 -6.31
N ASN A 654 29.53 -7.76 -5.55
CA ASN A 654 29.22 -6.36 -5.32
C ASN A 654 29.68 -5.43 -6.45
N TYR A 655 30.49 -5.94 -7.40
CA TYR A 655 31.12 -5.13 -8.46
C TYR A 655 30.41 -5.23 -9.80
N SER A 656 29.34 -5.98 -9.89
CA SER A 656 28.53 -6.08 -11.08
C SER A 656 27.03 -5.96 -10.76
N TYR A 657 26.28 -5.44 -11.72
CA TYR A 657 24.84 -5.28 -11.60
C TYR A 657 24.14 -5.36 -12.97
N GLU A 658 22.91 -5.72 -12.97
CA GLU A 658 22.02 -5.61 -14.12
C GLU A 658 21.33 -4.25 -14.13
N GLN A 659 21.20 -3.64 -15.30
CA GLN A 659 20.46 -2.41 -15.54
C GLN A 659 19.60 -2.56 -16.80
N GLY A 660 18.35 -2.13 -16.74
CA GLY A 660 17.43 -2.31 -17.86
C GLY A 660 16.12 -1.56 -17.66
N VAL A 661 15.23 -1.78 -18.62
CA VAL A 661 13.82 -1.41 -18.55
C VAL A 661 12.99 -2.67 -18.62
N GLU A 662 12.13 -2.86 -17.63
CA GLU A 662 11.12 -3.90 -17.62
C GLU A 662 9.85 -3.37 -18.30
N PHE A 663 9.38 -4.11 -19.31
CA PHE A 663 8.05 -3.89 -19.89
C PHE A 663 7.15 -5.04 -19.45
N SER A 664 5.95 -4.71 -18.99
CA SER A 664 5.03 -5.71 -18.45
C SER A 664 3.59 -5.46 -18.89
N SER A 665 2.85 -6.53 -19.03
CA SER A 665 1.41 -6.50 -19.32
C SER A 665 0.77 -7.84 -19.02
N TYR A 666 -0.53 -7.84 -18.81
CA TYR A 666 -1.31 -9.07 -18.80
C TYR A 666 -2.68 -8.84 -19.44
N CYS A 667 -3.24 -9.92 -19.96
CA CYS A 667 -4.53 -9.88 -20.62
C CYS A 667 -5.27 -11.22 -20.46
N LEU A 668 -6.54 -11.24 -20.82
CA LEU A 668 -7.25 -12.50 -20.98
C LEU A 668 -6.64 -13.30 -22.12
N ASP A 669 -6.60 -14.63 -22.01
CA ASP A 669 -5.97 -15.53 -23.01
C ASP A 669 -6.46 -15.29 -24.43
N ARG A 670 -7.73 -14.87 -24.61
CA ARG A 670 -8.30 -14.53 -25.94
C ARG A 670 -7.72 -13.25 -26.55
N ASN A 671 -7.03 -12.41 -25.77
CA ASN A 671 -6.53 -11.10 -26.21
C ASN A 671 -5.01 -11.07 -26.42
N VAL A 672 -4.30 -12.19 -26.25
CA VAL A 672 -2.83 -12.23 -26.33
C VAL A 672 -2.29 -11.67 -27.64
N ASP A 673 -2.93 -11.97 -28.77
CA ASP A 673 -2.51 -11.43 -30.08
C ASP A 673 -2.62 -9.91 -30.12
N LYS A 674 -3.74 -9.36 -29.64
CA LYS A 674 -3.97 -7.90 -29.58
C LYS A 674 -2.97 -7.20 -28.63
N MET A 675 -2.67 -7.80 -27.48
CA MET A 675 -1.65 -7.29 -26.55
C MET A 675 -0.27 -7.23 -27.22
N LEU A 676 0.12 -8.27 -27.96
CA LEU A 676 1.38 -8.31 -28.69
C LEU A 676 1.38 -7.32 -29.88
N ASP A 677 0.25 -7.09 -30.54
CA ASP A 677 0.12 -6.07 -31.60
C ASP A 677 0.34 -4.66 -31.05
N LEU A 678 -0.19 -4.35 -29.86
CA LEU A 678 0.07 -3.08 -29.18
C LEU A 678 1.55 -2.89 -28.86
N TRP A 679 2.19 -3.89 -28.30
CA TRP A 679 3.64 -3.86 -28.07
C TRP A 679 4.43 -3.76 -29.38
N THR A 680 3.99 -4.41 -30.45
CA THR A 680 4.63 -4.28 -31.77
C THR A 680 4.59 -2.85 -32.26
N ASN A 681 3.44 -2.16 -32.14
CA ASN A 681 3.33 -0.74 -32.52
C ASN A 681 4.26 0.14 -31.69
N ILE A 682 4.35 -0.10 -30.37
CA ILE A 682 5.25 0.65 -29.49
C ILE A 682 6.73 0.41 -29.83
N PHE A 683 7.12 -0.85 -30.08
CA PHE A 683 8.52 -1.19 -30.38
C PHE A 683 8.95 -0.74 -31.78
N CYS A 684 8.04 -0.80 -32.76
CA CYS A 684 8.39 -0.49 -34.16
C CYS A 684 8.17 0.98 -34.54
N SER A 685 7.20 1.63 -33.93
CA SER A 685 6.76 2.97 -34.36
C SER A 685 6.22 3.82 -33.20
N PRO A 686 7.03 4.07 -32.15
CA PRO A 686 6.60 4.95 -31.05
C PRO A 686 6.42 6.39 -31.55
N ASN A 687 5.34 7.04 -31.20
CA ASN A 687 5.08 8.43 -31.52
C ASN A 687 5.25 9.33 -30.28
N LEU A 688 6.45 9.88 -30.10
CA LEU A 688 6.82 10.74 -28.97
C LEU A 688 6.78 12.25 -29.32
N LYS A 689 6.15 12.65 -30.46
CA LYS A 689 6.24 14.00 -31.01
C LYS A 689 5.15 14.95 -30.53
N ASP A 690 4.17 14.49 -29.80
CA ASP A 690 3.13 15.35 -29.23
C ASP A 690 3.72 16.10 -28.02
N GLU A 691 4.25 17.29 -28.27
CA GLU A 691 4.93 18.12 -27.28
C GLU A 691 3.99 18.55 -26.15
N GLY A 692 2.74 18.91 -26.48
CA GLY A 692 1.73 19.29 -25.49
C GLY A 692 1.38 18.16 -24.56
N ARG A 693 1.19 16.96 -25.12
CA ARG A 693 0.96 15.74 -24.34
C ARG A 693 2.15 15.39 -23.46
N LEU A 694 3.36 15.47 -24.00
CA LEU A 694 4.59 15.19 -23.24
C LEU A 694 4.73 16.13 -22.03
N MET A 695 4.51 17.43 -22.21
CA MET A 695 4.60 18.37 -21.10
C MET A 695 3.54 18.14 -20.03
N THR A 696 2.32 17.79 -20.42
CA THR A 696 1.29 17.37 -19.45
C THR A 696 1.79 16.21 -18.56
N LEU A 697 2.37 15.17 -19.17
CA LEU A 697 2.90 14.02 -18.44
C LEU A 697 4.11 14.41 -17.57
N VAL A 698 5.00 15.26 -18.05
CA VAL A 698 6.16 15.78 -17.29
C VAL A 698 5.70 16.54 -16.04
N MET A 699 4.70 17.42 -16.19
CA MET A 699 4.16 18.19 -15.06
C MET A 699 3.49 17.29 -14.02
N MET A 700 2.70 16.33 -14.45
CA MET A 700 2.05 15.36 -13.57
C MET A 700 3.09 14.55 -12.79
N GLU A 701 4.11 14.03 -13.46
CA GLU A 701 5.14 13.22 -12.82
C GLU A 701 6.01 14.03 -11.86
N ALA A 702 6.36 15.28 -12.21
CA ALA A 702 7.08 16.17 -11.31
C ALA A 702 6.29 16.46 -10.02
N ALA A 703 4.99 16.71 -10.15
CA ALA A 703 4.09 16.91 -9.01
C ALA A 703 4.00 15.63 -8.14
N ASN A 704 3.85 14.47 -8.76
CA ASN A 704 3.79 13.17 -8.07
C ASN A 704 5.07 12.89 -7.27
N LEU A 705 6.23 13.07 -7.88
CA LEU A 705 7.53 12.84 -7.22
C LEU A 705 7.74 13.81 -6.04
N SER A 706 7.42 15.08 -6.22
CA SER A 706 7.52 16.08 -5.14
C SER A 706 6.61 15.73 -3.95
N SER A 707 5.35 15.38 -4.19
CA SER A 707 4.40 15.02 -3.14
C SER A 707 4.79 13.71 -2.43
N SER A 708 5.40 12.77 -3.14
CA SER A 708 5.80 11.47 -2.62
C SER A 708 6.88 11.54 -1.53
N ILE A 709 7.70 12.62 -1.50
CA ILE A 709 8.76 12.78 -0.50
C ILE A 709 8.17 12.82 0.92
N SER A 710 7.06 13.53 1.11
CA SER A 710 6.41 13.63 2.43
C SER A 710 5.90 12.28 2.97
N GLY A 711 5.49 11.36 2.07
CA GLY A 711 5.04 10.02 2.42
C GLY A 711 6.17 9.00 2.57
N GLN A 712 7.23 9.14 1.77
CA GLN A 712 8.29 8.14 1.62
C GLN A 712 9.71 8.70 1.83
N GLY A 713 9.87 9.79 2.56
CA GLY A 713 11.15 10.47 2.75
C GLY A 713 12.27 9.57 3.27
N HIS A 714 11.94 8.58 4.13
CA HIS A 714 12.91 7.59 4.57
C HIS A 714 13.47 6.73 3.43
N SER A 715 12.66 6.39 2.42
CA SER A 715 13.09 5.63 1.24
C SER A 715 14.05 6.46 0.38
N TYR A 716 13.76 7.74 0.18
CA TYR A 716 14.67 8.68 -0.48
C TYR A 716 15.98 8.84 0.27
N ALA A 717 15.93 8.99 1.61
CA ALA A 717 17.12 9.07 2.46
C ALA A 717 17.97 7.79 2.37
N MET A 718 17.34 6.60 2.40
CA MET A 718 18.04 5.32 2.25
C MET A 718 18.65 5.16 0.86
N THR A 719 17.95 5.54 -0.20
CA THR A 719 18.44 5.47 -1.58
C THR A 719 19.67 6.37 -1.74
N HIS A 720 19.60 7.60 -1.21
CA HIS A 720 20.72 8.53 -1.25
C HIS A 720 21.93 8.02 -0.47
N CYS A 721 21.77 7.51 0.77
CA CYS A 721 22.86 6.90 1.52
C CYS A 721 23.46 5.70 0.79
N SER A 722 22.61 4.80 0.32
CA SER A 722 23.06 3.58 -0.38
C SER A 722 23.82 3.91 -1.65
N SER A 723 23.51 5.03 -2.33
CA SER A 723 24.20 5.47 -3.55
C SER A 723 25.69 5.73 -3.36
N ARG A 724 26.13 5.88 -2.12
CA ARG A 724 27.54 6.08 -1.74
C ARG A 724 28.26 4.79 -1.40
N MET A 725 27.54 3.67 -1.43
CA MET A 725 28.06 2.36 -1.00
C MET A 725 28.39 1.44 -2.18
N ASN A 726 27.65 1.51 -3.29
CA ASN A 726 27.96 0.72 -4.50
C ASN A 726 27.36 1.33 -5.77
N ALA A 727 27.85 0.91 -6.92
CA ALA A 727 27.49 1.46 -8.23
C ALA A 727 26.02 1.18 -8.64
N ALA A 728 25.45 0.05 -8.25
CA ALA A 728 24.04 -0.26 -8.50
C ALA A 728 23.12 0.73 -7.77
N ALA A 729 23.44 1.01 -6.51
CA ALA A 729 22.69 1.98 -5.72
C ALA A 729 22.90 3.42 -6.22
N GLN A 730 24.08 3.75 -6.73
CA GLN A 730 24.33 5.06 -7.36
C GLN A 730 23.43 5.27 -8.58
N LEU A 731 23.27 4.24 -9.43
CA LEU A 731 22.35 4.32 -10.55
C LEU A 731 20.88 4.40 -10.08
N LYS A 732 20.49 3.71 -9.02
CA LYS A 732 19.14 3.83 -8.44
C LYS A 732 18.82 5.25 -7.97
N GLU A 733 19.80 5.95 -7.40
CA GLU A 733 19.63 7.36 -7.02
C GLU A 733 19.37 8.26 -8.23
N VAL A 734 20.09 8.03 -9.34
CA VAL A 734 19.88 8.77 -10.60
C VAL A 734 18.49 8.50 -11.20
N LEU A 735 18.00 7.26 -11.08
CA LEU A 735 16.74 6.85 -11.72
C LEU A 735 15.48 7.02 -10.85
N GLY A 736 15.61 7.14 -9.54
CA GLY A 736 14.43 7.19 -8.66
C GLY A 736 14.69 7.76 -7.25
N GLY A 737 15.85 8.40 -7.02
CA GLY A 737 16.15 9.09 -5.77
C GLY A 737 15.90 10.60 -5.84
N MET A 738 16.45 11.34 -4.89
CA MET A 738 16.37 12.81 -4.85
C MET A 738 16.94 13.47 -6.11
N ALA A 739 17.91 12.82 -6.76
CA ALA A 739 18.45 13.27 -8.04
C ALA A 739 17.39 13.26 -9.15
N GLN A 740 16.52 12.24 -9.18
CA GLN A 740 15.43 12.17 -10.15
C GLN A 740 14.34 13.21 -9.86
N VAL A 741 14.01 13.45 -8.59
CA VAL A 741 13.07 14.53 -8.22
C VAL A 741 13.55 15.87 -8.76
N SER A 742 14.83 16.19 -8.54
CA SER A 742 15.44 17.43 -9.05
C SER A 742 15.43 17.50 -10.59
N THR A 743 15.69 16.36 -11.26
CA THR A 743 15.65 16.28 -12.73
C THR A 743 14.23 16.57 -13.25
N MET A 744 13.21 15.94 -12.68
CA MET A 744 11.83 16.13 -13.13
C MET A 744 11.32 17.55 -12.84
N LYS A 745 11.68 18.15 -11.69
CA LYS A 745 11.39 19.56 -11.40
C LYS A 745 11.97 20.47 -12.49
N THR A 746 13.25 20.29 -12.82
CA THR A 746 13.91 21.07 -13.88
C THR A 746 13.23 20.90 -15.24
N LEU A 747 12.78 19.67 -15.57
CA LEU A 747 12.08 19.41 -16.82
C LEU A 747 10.69 20.06 -16.86
N ALA A 748 9.99 20.11 -15.74
CA ALA A 748 8.68 20.76 -15.64
C ALA A 748 8.76 22.30 -15.76
N GLU A 749 9.91 22.89 -15.40
CA GLU A 749 10.20 24.33 -15.53
C GLU A 749 10.76 24.70 -16.93
N THR A 750 10.85 23.74 -17.85
CA THR A 750 11.47 23.94 -19.18
C THR A 750 10.54 24.70 -20.11
N ASP A 751 11.11 25.69 -20.85
CA ASP A 751 10.38 26.45 -21.86
C ASP A 751 9.93 25.56 -23.04
N GLU A 752 8.80 25.94 -23.69
CA GLU A 752 8.27 25.20 -24.85
C GLU A 752 9.31 24.95 -25.95
N SER A 753 10.25 25.88 -26.16
CA SER A 753 11.30 25.74 -27.16
C SER A 753 12.32 24.63 -26.88
N ALA A 754 12.46 24.21 -25.63
CA ALA A 754 13.40 23.16 -25.23
C ALA A 754 12.74 21.77 -25.15
N VAL A 755 11.42 21.66 -25.27
CA VAL A 755 10.67 20.38 -25.27
C VAL A 755 11.14 19.48 -26.42
N VAL A 756 11.43 20.06 -27.57
CA VAL A 756 12.01 19.35 -28.74
C VAL A 756 13.26 18.56 -28.34
N THR A 757 14.13 19.14 -27.50
CA THR A 757 15.34 18.43 -27.02
C THR A 757 15.00 17.25 -26.11
N ILE A 758 13.94 17.33 -25.30
CA ILE A 758 13.46 16.21 -24.49
C ILE A 758 12.96 15.09 -25.40
N VAL A 759 12.14 15.41 -26.41
CA VAL A 759 11.65 14.46 -27.42
C VAL A 759 12.81 13.74 -28.10
N GLU A 760 13.84 14.48 -28.55
CA GLU A 760 15.03 13.88 -29.18
C GLU A 760 15.77 12.90 -28.28
N LYS A 761 15.92 13.24 -26.99
CA LYS A 761 16.55 12.36 -25.99
C LYS A 761 15.72 11.09 -25.79
N LEU A 762 14.39 11.22 -25.64
CA LEU A 762 13.50 10.08 -25.50
C LEU A 762 13.52 9.17 -26.75
N GLN A 763 13.54 9.75 -27.95
CA GLN A 763 13.67 9.00 -29.20
C GLN A 763 15.00 8.24 -29.24
N LYS A 764 16.12 8.87 -28.84
CA LYS A 764 17.42 8.18 -28.74
C LYS A 764 17.39 7.02 -27.75
N ILE A 765 16.78 7.20 -26.56
CA ILE A 765 16.60 6.13 -25.58
C ILE A 765 15.80 4.97 -26.19
N GLY A 766 14.71 5.27 -26.91
CA GLY A 766 13.91 4.26 -27.62
C GLY A 766 14.72 3.42 -28.60
N GLN A 767 15.69 4.01 -29.32
CA GLN A 767 16.57 3.25 -30.23
C GLN A 767 17.43 2.21 -29.53
N PHE A 768 17.83 2.46 -28.27
CA PHE A 768 18.57 1.48 -27.45
C PHE A 768 17.67 0.41 -26.85
N LEU A 769 16.44 0.74 -26.46
CA LEU A 769 15.58 -0.10 -25.64
C LEU A 769 14.50 -0.86 -26.41
N LEU A 770 13.94 -0.27 -27.48
CA LEU A 770 12.82 -0.87 -28.23
C LEU A 770 13.32 -1.74 -29.39
N ASN A 771 14.12 -2.75 -29.07
CA ASN A 771 14.66 -3.68 -30.04
C ASN A 771 14.99 -5.05 -29.43
N LYS A 772 15.24 -6.06 -30.27
CA LYS A 772 15.50 -7.43 -29.80
C LYS A 772 16.98 -7.74 -29.50
N ASN A 773 17.87 -6.74 -29.53
CA ASN A 773 19.31 -7.01 -29.39
C ASN A 773 19.65 -7.54 -27.98
N ASN A 774 19.04 -6.97 -26.94
CA ASN A 774 19.42 -7.18 -25.53
C ASN A 774 18.18 -7.44 -24.68
N ILE A 775 17.18 -8.14 -25.21
CA ILE A 775 15.90 -8.38 -24.55
C ILE A 775 15.74 -9.85 -24.16
N ARG A 776 15.04 -10.10 -23.08
CA ARG A 776 14.56 -11.41 -22.68
C ARG A 776 13.09 -11.33 -22.27
N PHE A 777 12.41 -12.48 -22.28
CA PHE A 777 10.98 -12.57 -22.01
C PHE A 777 10.66 -13.54 -20.89
N ALA A 778 9.55 -13.32 -20.19
CA ALA A 778 8.93 -14.29 -19.31
C ALA A 778 7.43 -14.37 -19.58
N ILE A 779 6.88 -15.58 -19.65
CA ILE A 779 5.47 -15.86 -19.88
C ILE A 779 4.96 -16.72 -18.73
N ASN A 780 3.89 -16.25 -18.06
CA ASN A 780 3.13 -17.03 -17.09
C ASN A 780 1.72 -17.27 -17.64
N SER A 781 1.34 -18.52 -17.83
CA SER A 781 -0.01 -18.90 -18.30
C SER A 781 -0.35 -20.34 -17.93
N THR A 782 -1.57 -20.77 -18.21
CA THR A 782 -1.98 -22.16 -18.00
C THR A 782 -1.26 -23.12 -18.93
N SER A 783 -1.24 -24.41 -18.58
CA SER A 783 -0.62 -25.47 -19.39
C SER A 783 -1.24 -25.60 -20.79
N GLU A 784 -2.53 -25.31 -20.91
CA GLU A 784 -3.31 -25.36 -22.15
C GLU A 784 -2.89 -24.25 -23.12
N GLN A 785 -2.56 -23.07 -22.60
CA GLN A 785 -2.24 -21.89 -23.39
C GLN A 785 -0.73 -21.72 -23.65
N MET A 786 0.12 -22.29 -22.81
CA MET A 786 1.57 -22.03 -22.82
C MET A 786 2.21 -22.23 -24.22
N SER A 787 1.91 -23.32 -24.89
CA SER A 787 2.51 -23.62 -26.22
C SER A 787 2.04 -22.62 -27.29
N SER A 788 0.76 -22.22 -27.25
CA SER A 788 0.21 -21.20 -28.15
C SER A 788 0.84 -19.84 -27.88
N ASN A 789 0.94 -19.45 -26.60
CA ASN A 789 1.51 -18.17 -26.20
C ASN A 789 3.00 -18.07 -26.51
N GLN A 790 3.75 -19.16 -26.33
CA GLN A 790 5.15 -19.23 -26.77
C GLN A 790 5.27 -18.92 -28.26
N SER A 791 4.50 -19.58 -29.12
CA SER A 791 4.55 -19.36 -30.57
C SER A 791 4.17 -17.92 -30.97
N LYS A 792 3.21 -17.30 -30.27
CA LYS A 792 2.85 -15.91 -30.51
C LYS A 792 3.97 -14.94 -30.10
N VAL A 793 4.63 -15.18 -28.96
CA VAL A 793 5.78 -14.38 -28.54
C VAL A 793 6.99 -14.59 -29.48
N GLU A 794 7.22 -15.80 -29.99
CA GLU A 794 8.24 -16.04 -30.99
C GLU A 794 7.99 -15.19 -32.26
N LYS A 795 6.74 -15.13 -32.73
CA LYS A 795 6.37 -14.30 -33.88
C LYS A 795 6.55 -12.80 -33.57
N PHE A 796 6.21 -12.35 -32.35
CA PHE A 796 6.46 -10.98 -31.91
C PHE A 796 7.96 -10.64 -31.95
N ILE A 797 8.83 -11.53 -31.42
CA ILE A 797 10.29 -11.38 -31.46
C ILE A 797 10.82 -11.25 -32.87
N GLU A 798 10.27 -12.02 -33.81
CA GLU A 798 10.66 -11.92 -35.25
C GLU A 798 10.30 -10.55 -35.83
N GLY A 799 9.16 -9.97 -35.43
CA GLY A 799 8.60 -8.70 -35.94
C GLY A 799 9.25 -7.44 -35.40
N ILE A 800 9.87 -7.44 -34.22
CA ILE A 800 10.46 -6.23 -33.63
C ILE A 800 11.84 -5.91 -34.19
N PRO A 801 12.29 -4.62 -34.18
CA PRO A 801 13.56 -4.17 -34.76
C PRO A 801 14.80 -4.82 -34.13
N GLY A 802 15.93 -4.69 -34.82
CA GLY A 802 17.28 -5.03 -34.32
C GLY A 802 17.81 -6.36 -34.84
N ASP A 803 19.11 -6.55 -34.65
CA ASP A 803 19.84 -7.79 -34.94
C ASP A 803 20.12 -8.52 -33.63
N LEU A 804 19.99 -9.84 -33.65
CA LEU A 804 20.21 -10.67 -32.46
C LEU A 804 21.68 -10.64 -32.02
N LYS A 805 22.04 -9.71 -31.16
CA LYS A 805 23.33 -9.66 -30.46
C LYS A 805 23.15 -10.28 -29.08
N SER A 806 24.08 -11.17 -28.69
CA SER A 806 24.16 -11.62 -27.30
C SER A 806 24.94 -10.59 -26.50
N THR A 807 24.32 -9.93 -25.56
CA THR A 807 25.01 -9.07 -24.60
C THR A 807 25.14 -9.76 -23.26
N GLU A 808 26.13 -9.34 -22.50
CA GLU A 808 26.27 -9.77 -21.12
C GLU A 808 25.13 -9.18 -20.30
N LYS A 809 24.48 -10.02 -19.51
CA LYS A 809 23.37 -9.63 -18.63
C LYS A 809 23.81 -8.58 -17.59
N TYR A 810 25.03 -8.68 -17.10
CA TYR A 810 25.57 -7.85 -16.03
C TYR A 810 26.64 -6.88 -16.54
N THR A 811 26.53 -5.64 -16.10
CA THR A 811 27.57 -4.62 -16.28
C THR A 811 28.64 -4.80 -15.22
N GLN A 812 29.89 -5.01 -15.64
CA GLN A 812 31.05 -5.00 -14.75
C GLN A 812 31.45 -3.56 -14.45
N HIS A 813 31.55 -3.20 -13.18
CA HIS A 813 31.84 -1.82 -12.77
C HIS A 813 33.22 -1.66 -12.15
N GLY A 814 33.93 -2.74 -11.83
CA GLY A 814 35.15 -2.69 -11.06
C GLY A 814 34.91 -2.31 -9.59
N TYR A 815 35.96 -1.97 -8.86
CA TYR A 815 35.86 -1.55 -7.48
C TYR A 815 35.19 -0.19 -7.39
N PHE A 816 34.15 -0.11 -6.54
CA PHE A 816 33.51 1.14 -6.14
C PHE A 816 34.02 1.53 -4.76
N GLU A 817 34.54 2.74 -4.59
CA GLU A 817 35.03 3.22 -3.30
C GLU A 817 33.89 3.83 -2.50
N PRO A 818 33.47 3.21 -1.38
CA PRO A 818 32.42 3.77 -0.52
C PRO A 818 32.87 5.10 0.09
N GLU A 819 31.94 6.05 0.16
CA GLU A 819 32.21 7.42 0.63
C GLU A 819 31.60 7.70 2.00
N LEU A 820 32.39 8.29 2.90
CA LEU A 820 31.89 8.88 4.14
C LEU A 820 31.29 10.26 3.83
N VAL A 821 29.99 10.35 3.67
CA VAL A 821 29.27 11.58 3.32
C VAL A 821 28.06 11.79 4.22
N LYS A 822 27.89 13.02 4.70
CA LYS A 822 26.69 13.47 5.39
C LYS A 822 25.94 14.47 4.52
N THR A 823 24.69 14.21 4.15
CA THR A 823 23.88 15.08 3.29
C THR A 823 22.57 15.45 3.99
N GLN A 824 22.24 16.72 4.03
CA GLN A 824 20.91 17.22 4.38
C GLN A 824 20.22 17.77 3.14
N PHE A 825 19.01 17.28 2.89
CA PHE A 825 18.03 17.94 2.01
C PHE A 825 17.13 18.80 2.88
N GLU A 826 17.31 20.12 2.78
CA GLU A 826 16.50 21.09 3.54
C GLU A 826 15.18 21.33 2.81
N LEU A 827 14.11 20.74 3.36
CA LEU A 827 12.74 20.84 2.87
C LEU A 827 11.82 21.29 4.02
N PRO A 828 10.74 22.00 3.72
CA PRO A 828 9.87 22.61 4.73
C PRO A 828 8.90 21.60 5.40
N PHE A 829 9.42 20.50 5.87
CA PHE A 829 8.66 19.50 6.60
C PHE A 829 8.67 19.79 8.10
N SER A 830 7.59 19.39 8.79
CA SER A 830 7.50 19.45 10.25
C SER A 830 8.21 18.29 10.96
N VAL A 831 8.68 17.30 10.20
CA VAL A 831 9.29 16.04 10.66
C VAL A 831 10.53 15.72 9.85
N ASN A 832 11.32 14.78 10.36
CA ASN A 832 12.58 14.36 9.76
C ASN A 832 12.49 12.93 9.20
N TYR A 833 13.28 12.67 8.17
CA TYR A 833 13.52 11.35 7.60
C TYR A 833 15.03 11.12 7.53
N MET A 834 15.52 10.07 8.16
CA MET A 834 16.96 9.85 8.29
C MET A 834 17.36 8.45 7.86
N SER A 835 18.56 8.33 7.35
CA SER A 835 19.19 7.06 7.07
C SER A 835 20.71 7.12 7.33
N LYS A 836 21.26 5.97 7.71
CA LYS A 836 22.71 5.70 7.74
C LYS A 836 22.95 4.37 7.05
N ALA A 837 23.87 4.34 6.08
CA ALA A 837 24.16 3.16 5.28
C ALA A 837 25.65 2.77 5.34
N VAL A 838 25.91 1.46 5.32
CA VAL A 838 27.24 0.84 5.31
C VAL A 838 27.28 -0.26 4.25
N GLU A 839 28.41 -0.41 3.53
CA GLU A 839 28.59 -1.51 2.58
C GLU A 839 28.67 -2.85 3.31
N THR A 840 28.05 -3.89 2.70
CA THR A 840 28.07 -5.26 3.19
C THR A 840 28.28 -6.26 2.03
N VAL A 841 27.60 -7.39 2.04
CA VAL A 841 27.85 -8.53 1.17
C VAL A 841 26.70 -8.85 0.24
N PRO A 842 26.95 -9.51 -0.91
CA PRO A 842 25.90 -9.92 -1.82
C PRO A 842 25.08 -11.11 -1.28
N TYR A 843 23.95 -11.41 -1.94
CA TYR A 843 22.94 -12.40 -1.52
C TYR A 843 23.48 -13.80 -1.21
N THR A 844 24.42 -14.33 -2.01
CA THR A 844 24.94 -15.69 -1.85
C THR A 844 26.04 -15.81 -0.81
N HIS A 845 26.55 -14.69 -0.25
CA HIS A 845 27.57 -14.71 0.78
C HIS A 845 27.05 -15.35 2.09
N GLU A 846 27.95 -16.05 2.81
CA GLU A 846 27.60 -16.77 4.04
C GLU A 846 27.12 -15.87 5.19
N ASP A 847 27.54 -14.61 5.21
CA ASP A 847 27.14 -13.63 6.23
C ASP A 847 25.82 -12.92 5.89
N PHE A 848 25.31 -13.04 4.67
CA PHE A 848 24.07 -12.36 4.26
C PHE A 848 22.86 -12.71 5.14
N PRO A 849 22.53 -14.00 5.40
CA PRO A 849 21.42 -14.34 6.30
C PRO A 849 21.63 -13.85 7.72
N LYS A 850 22.88 -13.81 8.23
CA LYS A 850 23.23 -13.30 9.57
C LYS A 850 22.95 -11.80 9.66
N LEU A 851 23.33 -11.02 8.63
CA LEU A 851 23.07 -9.58 8.55
C LEU A 851 21.57 -9.28 8.42
N ARG A 852 20.82 -10.11 7.69
CA ARG A 852 19.36 -9.98 7.64
C ARG A 852 18.71 -10.22 9.01
N VAL A 853 19.14 -11.25 9.74
CA VAL A 853 18.66 -11.50 11.11
C VAL A 853 19.06 -10.34 12.04
N LEU A 854 20.30 -9.88 11.96
CA LEU A 854 20.78 -8.72 12.73
C LEU A 854 19.89 -7.49 12.51
N SER A 855 19.57 -7.16 11.24
CA SER A 855 18.75 -6.00 10.93
C SER A 855 17.35 -6.08 11.54
N ARG A 856 16.73 -7.27 11.50
CA ARG A 856 15.40 -7.49 12.10
C ARG A 856 15.46 -7.45 13.62
N MET A 857 16.48 -8.05 14.23
CA MET A 857 16.67 -8.03 15.68
C MET A 857 16.86 -6.60 16.20
N MET A 858 17.77 -5.81 15.58
CA MET A 858 17.96 -4.41 15.95
C MET A 858 16.67 -3.60 15.82
N SER A 859 15.91 -3.79 14.72
CA SER A 859 14.65 -3.09 14.51
C SER A 859 13.66 -3.37 15.64
N ALA A 860 13.44 -4.65 15.96
CA ALA A 860 12.40 -5.05 16.90
C ALA A 860 12.76 -4.84 18.37
N LYS A 861 14.05 -5.02 18.73
CA LYS A 861 14.47 -5.07 20.14
C LYS A 861 15.13 -3.79 20.65
N TYR A 862 15.57 -2.92 19.75
CA TYR A 862 16.27 -1.70 20.13
C TYR A 862 15.69 -0.46 19.45
N LEU A 863 15.73 -0.38 18.13
CA LEU A 863 15.39 0.84 17.38
C LEU A 863 13.93 1.27 17.58
N HIS A 864 12.99 0.32 17.54
CA HIS A 864 11.57 0.60 17.76
C HIS A 864 11.35 1.26 19.13
N ARG A 865 11.91 0.70 20.19
CA ARG A 865 11.77 1.24 21.55
C ARG A 865 12.39 2.63 21.68
N GLU A 866 13.65 2.81 21.24
CA GLU A 866 14.38 4.05 21.48
C GLU A 866 13.91 5.21 20.58
N ILE A 867 13.55 4.91 19.32
CA ILE A 867 13.21 5.94 18.34
C ILE A 867 11.69 6.20 18.30
N ARG A 868 10.86 5.15 18.36
CA ARG A 868 9.40 5.32 18.32
C ARG A 868 8.82 5.53 19.73
N GLU A 869 8.95 4.55 20.64
CA GLU A 869 8.27 4.60 21.93
C GLU A 869 8.79 5.77 22.80
N LYS A 870 10.10 5.95 22.87
CA LYS A 870 10.73 7.03 23.65
C LYS A 870 10.92 8.31 22.83
N GLY A 871 11.30 8.19 21.55
CA GLY A 871 11.62 9.32 20.69
C GLY A 871 10.43 9.98 20.03
N GLY A 872 9.30 9.28 19.89
CA GLY A 872 8.07 9.80 19.29
C GLY A 872 8.04 9.77 17.77
N ALA A 873 8.98 9.10 17.11
CA ALA A 873 8.94 8.89 15.66
C ALA A 873 7.82 7.92 15.29
N TYR A 874 7.26 8.06 14.09
CA TYR A 874 6.24 7.13 13.60
C TYR A 874 6.83 5.74 13.32
N GLY A 875 8.04 5.65 12.75
CA GLY A 875 8.69 4.38 12.54
C GLY A 875 10.20 4.46 12.40
N SER A 876 10.85 3.32 12.62
CA SER A 876 12.29 3.16 12.51
C SER A 876 12.67 1.71 12.28
N GLY A 877 13.88 1.47 11.80
CA GLY A 877 14.39 0.12 11.64
C GLY A 877 15.77 0.06 11.01
N ALA A 878 16.17 -1.18 10.73
CA ALA A 878 17.33 -1.50 9.92
C ALA A 878 16.97 -2.54 8.85
N VAL A 879 17.59 -2.46 7.69
CA VAL A 879 17.41 -3.38 6.57
C VAL A 879 18.75 -3.78 5.98
N CYS A 880 18.85 -5.02 5.49
CA CYS A 880 20.03 -5.49 4.77
C CYS A 880 19.62 -6.08 3.42
N GLY A 881 20.18 -5.55 2.34
CA GLY A 881 19.93 -6.00 0.98
C GLY A 881 20.79 -5.28 -0.04
N SER A 882 20.95 -5.84 -1.22
CA SER A 882 21.73 -5.24 -2.33
C SER A 882 23.13 -4.77 -1.92
N GLY A 883 23.81 -5.55 -1.07
CA GLY A 883 25.17 -5.23 -0.60
C GLY A 883 25.27 -4.08 0.41
N VAL A 884 24.15 -3.64 0.98
CA VAL A 884 24.11 -2.51 1.92
C VAL A 884 23.32 -2.89 3.17
N PHE A 885 23.77 -2.40 4.32
CA PHE A 885 23.03 -2.38 5.57
C PHE A 885 22.64 -0.94 5.87
N SER A 886 21.35 -0.66 6.00
CA SER A 886 20.82 0.68 6.23
C SER A 886 19.99 0.74 7.49
N PHE A 887 20.21 1.77 8.32
CA PHE A 887 19.31 2.23 9.36
C PHE A 887 18.40 3.31 8.81
N TYR A 888 17.19 3.43 9.34
CA TYR A 888 16.26 4.50 8.96
C TYR A 888 15.32 4.92 10.08
N SER A 889 14.85 6.17 10.01
CA SER A 889 13.68 6.65 10.75
C SER A 889 12.81 7.51 9.84
N TYR A 890 11.52 7.58 10.14
CA TYR A 890 10.59 8.40 9.37
C TYR A 890 9.51 9.03 10.22
N ARG A 891 9.09 10.24 9.80
CA ARG A 891 8.23 11.13 10.57
C ARG A 891 8.75 11.27 12.00
N ASP A 892 10.02 11.59 12.10
CA ASP A 892 10.77 11.65 13.35
C ASP A 892 10.86 13.10 13.82
N PRO A 893 10.42 13.41 15.05
CA PRO A 893 10.58 14.76 15.62
C PRO A 893 12.04 15.08 15.97
N ASN A 894 12.91 14.07 16.09
CA ASN A 894 14.32 14.21 16.42
C ASN A 894 15.21 14.13 15.19
N SER A 895 16.47 14.54 15.34
CA SER A 895 17.50 14.44 14.29
C SER A 895 18.78 13.83 14.82
N SER A 896 19.68 14.64 15.39
CA SER A 896 20.98 14.18 15.90
C SER A 896 20.89 13.08 16.95
N LYS A 897 19.85 13.12 17.79
CA LYS A 897 19.59 12.09 18.80
C LYS A 897 19.30 10.73 18.14
N THR A 898 18.54 10.69 17.06
CA THR A 898 18.23 9.44 16.34
C THR A 898 19.46 8.85 15.67
N LEU A 899 20.35 9.69 15.11
CA LEU A 899 21.64 9.21 14.58
C LEU A 899 22.51 8.57 15.65
N GLN A 900 22.51 9.12 16.88
CA GLN A 900 23.21 8.51 18.03
C GLN A 900 22.61 7.14 18.38
N VAL A 901 21.27 7.02 18.33
CA VAL A 901 20.59 5.75 18.62
C VAL A 901 20.97 4.67 17.61
N PHE A 902 21.23 5.00 16.34
CA PHE A 902 21.75 4.02 15.37
C PHE A 902 23.12 3.46 15.82
N ASP A 903 24.01 4.30 16.31
CA ASP A 903 25.31 3.86 16.82
C ASP A 903 25.20 3.09 18.14
N GLU A 904 24.30 3.51 19.01
CA GLU A 904 24.00 2.81 20.26
C GLU A 904 23.38 1.42 20.00
N ALA A 905 22.59 1.23 18.92
CA ALA A 905 22.08 -0.09 18.53
C ALA A 905 23.21 -1.06 18.17
N VAL A 906 24.24 -0.58 17.47
CA VAL A 906 25.44 -1.38 17.17
C VAL A 906 26.15 -1.76 18.47
N LYS A 907 26.35 -0.78 19.36
CA LYS A 907 26.99 -1.02 20.65
C LYS A 907 26.20 -1.99 21.52
N TRP A 908 24.87 -1.89 21.53
CA TRP A 908 24.00 -2.80 22.27
C TRP A 908 24.21 -4.27 21.86
N VAL A 909 24.44 -4.55 20.57
CA VAL A 909 24.75 -5.90 20.09
C VAL A 909 26.14 -6.33 20.46
N VAL A 910 27.14 -5.45 20.29
CA VAL A 910 28.55 -5.73 20.64
C VAL A 910 28.72 -6.00 22.15
N ASP A 911 27.98 -5.24 22.96
CA ASP A 911 27.97 -5.41 24.43
C ASP A 911 27.19 -6.66 24.89
N ASP A 912 26.72 -7.51 23.99
CA ASP A 912 26.00 -8.76 24.26
C ASP A 912 24.71 -8.59 25.10
N LYS A 913 23.98 -7.48 24.89
CA LYS A 913 22.79 -7.11 25.69
C LYS A 913 21.48 -7.71 25.17
N PHE A 914 21.51 -8.84 24.49
CA PHE A 914 20.35 -9.55 23.94
C PHE A 914 20.44 -11.05 24.25
N VAL A 915 19.35 -11.78 24.07
CA VAL A 915 19.24 -13.21 24.40
C VAL A 915 19.09 -14.07 23.14
N PRO A 916 19.37 -15.41 23.19
CA PRO A 916 19.21 -16.29 22.03
C PRO A 916 17.80 -16.29 21.44
N GLU A 917 16.77 -16.14 22.26
CA GLU A 917 15.37 -16.06 21.88
C GLU A 917 15.10 -14.85 20.96
N ASP A 918 15.79 -13.72 21.16
CA ASP A 918 15.69 -12.55 20.28
C ASP A 918 16.19 -12.86 18.86
N VAL A 919 17.20 -13.73 18.75
CA VAL A 919 17.69 -14.20 17.44
C VAL A 919 16.68 -15.09 16.76
N ASP A 920 16.03 -16.00 17.49
CA ASP A 920 15.00 -16.89 16.93
C ASP A 920 13.75 -16.11 16.48
N GLU A 921 13.31 -15.12 17.23
CA GLU A 921 12.24 -14.21 16.81
C GLU A 921 12.64 -13.42 15.55
N ALA A 922 13.87 -12.94 15.46
CA ALA A 922 14.36 -12.25 14.27
C ALA A 922 14.45 -13.18 13.04
N LYS A 923 14.83 -14.46 13.24
CA LYS A 923 14.76 -15.47 12.16
C LYS A 923 13.32 -15.67 11.67
N LEU A 924 12.33 -15.77 12.57
CA LEU A 924 10.91 -15.84 12.19
C LEU A 924 10.53 -14.67 11.28
N SER A 925 10.92 -13.46 11.66
CA SER A 925 10.68 -12.27 10.84
C SER A 925 11.37 -12.32 9.46
N VAL A 926 12.54 -12.95 9.35
CA VAL A 926 13.18 -13.17 8.03
C VAL A 926 12.44 -14.26 7.24
N PHE A 927 12.00 -15.36 7.87
CA PHE A 927 11.19 -16.39 7.22
C PHE A 927 9.85 -15.82 6.72
N GLN A 928 9.18 -15.01 7.52
CA GLN A 928 7.96 -14.30 7.12
C GLN A 928 8.14 -13.52 5.81
N GLN A 929 9.26 -12.85 5.64
CA GLN A 929 9.55 -12.08 4.40
C GLN A 929 9.88 -12.98 3.21
N THR A 930 10.56 -14.11 3.44
CA THR A 930 10.99 -15.02 2.37
C THR A 930 9.89 -15.97 1.91
N ASP A 931 8.95 -16.28 2.78
CA ASP A 931 7.87 -17.24 2.55
C ASP A 931 6.53 -16.57 2.15
N LYS A 932 6.57 -15.32 1.73
CA LYS A 932 5.37 -14.60 1.26
C LYS A 932 4.68 -15.36 0.14
N PRO A 933 3.34 -15.33 0.07
CA PRO A 933 2.58 -15.94 -1.02
C PRO A 933 3.00 -15.39 -2.38
N ILE A 934 3.27 -16.28 -3.31
CA ILE A 934 3.64 -15.94 -4.70
C ILE A 934 2.40 -16.08 -5.57
N THR A 935 2.04 -15.01 -6.28
CA THR A 935 0.91 -15.04 -7.22
C THR A 935 1.26 -15.79 -8.49
N PRO A 936 0.28 -16.32 -9.23
CA PRO A 936 0.54 -16.96 -10.52
C PRO A 936 1.27 -16.05 -11.52
N GLY A 937 1.00 -14.75 -11.51
CA GLY A 937 1.70 -13.77 -12.36
C GLY A 937 3.14 -13.49 -11.92
N SER A 938 3.45 -13.65 -10.62
CA SER A 938 4.77 -13.36 -10.05
C SER A 938 5.68 -14.60 -9.94
N ALA A 939 5.16 -15.79 -10.19
CA ALA A 939 5.95 -17.01 -10.12
C ALA A 939 7.07 -17.00 -11.18
N GLY A 940 8.29 -17.38 -10.79
CA GLY A 940 9.47 -17.37 -11.66
C GLY A 940 10.13 -16.00 -11.83
N MET A 941 9.52 -14.91 -11.31
CA MET A 941 10.07 -13.56 -11.48
C MET A 941 11.34 -13.33 -10.65
N THR A 942 11.55 -14.04 -9.55
CA THR A 942 12.80 -13.99 -8.78
C THR A 942 13.99 -14.44 -9.66
N LEU A 943 13.82 -15.50 -10.42
CA LEU A 943 14.85 -15.95 -11.39
C LEU A 943 14.99 -14.97 -12.57
N PHE A 944 13.86 -14.50 -13.11
CA PHE A 944 13.85 -13.61 -14.27
C PHE A 944 14.52 -12.27 -13.97
N LEU A 945 14.16 -11.62 -12.87
CA LEU A 945 14.63 -10.28 -12.51
C LEU A 945 16.02 -10.29 -11.84
N SER A 946 16.28 -11.24 -10.93
CA SER A 946 17.49 -11.19 -10.11
C SER A 946 18.50 -12.33 -10.39
N GLY A 947 18.13 -13.30 -11.19
CA GLY A 947 18.98 -14.47 -11.46
C GLY A 947 19.14 -15.41 -10.26
N ILE A 948 18.37 -15.21 -9.19
CA ILE A 948 18.40 -16.06 -7.99
C ILE A 948 17.64 -17.34 -8.28
N THR A 949 18.33 -18.48 -8.21
CA THR A 949 17.77 -19.81 -8.47
C THR A 949 17.13 -20.40 -7.22
N ASP A 950 16.34 -21.45 -7.39
CA ASP A 950 15.77 -22.19 -6.25
C ASP A 950 16.86 -22.83 -5.36
N GLU A 951 17.99 -23.26 -5.94
CA GLU A 951 19.13 -23.77 -5.17
C GLU A 951 19.78 -22.69 -4.30
N MET A 952 19.89 -21.45 -4.81
CA MET A 952 20.37 -20.31 -4.02
C MET A 952 19.39 -19.96 -2.91
N ARG A 953 18.08 -19.96 -3.20
CA ARG A 953 17.02 -19.73 -2.19
C ARG A 953 17.06 -20.80 -1.10
N GLN A 954 17.20 -22.08 -1.46
CA GLN A 954 17.32 -23.16 -0.49
C GLN A 954 18.61 -23.04 0.35
N THR A 955 19.73 -22.71 -0.27
CA THR A 955 21.01 -22.51 0.45
C THR A 955 20.90 -21.36 1.46
N MET A 956 20.31 -20.25 1.06
CA MET A 956 20.05 -19.12 1.96
C MET A 956 19.16 -19.53 3.13
N ARG A 957 18.10 -20.31 2.86
CA ARG A 957 17.19 -20.84 3.88
C ARG A 957 17.91 -21.77 4.85
N ASP A 958 18.69 -22.71 4.37
CA ASP A 958 19.45 -23.66 5.20
C ASP A 958 20.43 -22.92 6.13
N ARG A 959 21.10 -21.87 5.64
CA ARG A 959 22.00 -21.02 6.43
C ARG A 959 21.22 -20.20 7.47
N LEU A 960 20.01 -19.72 7.13
CA LEU A 960 19.17 -18.95 8.04
C LEU A 960 18.78 -19.75 9.29
N PHE A 961 18.46 -21.05 9.13
CA PHE A 961 18.21 -21.94 10.26
C PHE A 961 19.39 -22.04 11.23
N GLN A 962 20.63 -21.94 10.72
CA GLN A 962 21.86 -22.12 11.48
C GLN A 962 22.36 -20.87 12.19
N VAL A 963 21.82 -19.68 11.91
CA VAL A 963 22.28 -18.43 12.55
C VAL A 963 22.20 -18.51 14.06
N SER A 964 23.31 -18.24 14.72
CA SER A 964 23.47 -18.23 16.17
C SER A 964 23.65 -16.82 16.74
N LYS A 965 23.49 -16.68 18.06
CA LYS A 965 23.81 -15.45 18.81
C LYS A 965 25.23 -14.95 18.54
N GLN A 966 26.22 -15.89 18.55
CA GLN A 966 27.61 -15.55 18.29
C GLN A 966 27.84 -15.02 16.86
N ASP A 967 27.12 -15.58 15.87
CA ASP A 967 27.19 -15.10 14.49
C ASP A 967 26.71 -13.64 14.38
N ILE A 968 25.67 -13.26 15.12
CA ILE A 968 25.16 -11.88 15.14
C ILE A 968 26.22 -10.92 15.67
N ILE A 969 26.88 -11.26 16.79
CA ILE A 969 27.98 -10.45 17.35
C ILE A 969 29.14 -10.36 16.35
N ASN A 970 29.52 -11.47 15.73
CA ASN A 970 30.64 -11.53 14.80
C ASN A 970 30.40 -10.65 13.57
N VAL A 971 29.20 -10.72 12.94
CA VAL A 971 28.92 -9.89 11.75
C VAL A 971 28.74 -8.42 12.11
N THR A 972 28.25 -8.11 13.31
CA THR A 972 28.19 -6.73 13.81
C THR A 972 29.58 -6.15 13.94
N ASN A 973 30.50 -6.85 14.61
CA ASN A 973 31.92 -6.43 14.71
C ASN A 973 32.59 -6.32 13.34
N LYS A 974 32.29 -7.25 12.42
CA LYS A 974 32.92 -7.30 11.09
C LYS A 974 32.46 -6.17 10.17
N TYR A 975 31.19 -5.78 10.22
CA TYR A 975 30.60 -4.87 9.21
C TYR A 975 30.15 -3.52 9.76
N LEU A 976 29.81 -3.39 11.04
CA LEU A 976 29.20 -2.19 11.59
C LEU A 976 30.06 -1.44 12.62
N THR A 977 31.24 -1.96 12.95
CA THR A 977 32.22 -1.31 13.89
C THR A 977 33.50 -0.86 13.17
N GLY A 978 34.25 -0.01 13.81
CA GLY A 978 35.53 0.54 13.30
C GLY A 978 35.33 1.73 12.35
N ASP A 979 36.44 2.20 11.76
CA ASP A 979 36.47 3.37 10.85
C ASP A 979 35.99 2.99 9.42
N ARG A 980 34.81 2.35 9.32
CA ARG A 980 34.25 2.02 8.02
C ARG A 980 33.52 3.20 7.41
N PRO A 981 33.62 3.41 6.08
CA PRO A 981 32.84 4.42 5.40
C PRO A 981 31.34 4.19 5.64
N ALA A 982 30.66 5.24 6.10
CA ALA A 982 29.21 5.24 6.27
C ALA A 982 28.65 6.54 5.70
N ALA A 983 27.60 6.43 4.90
CA ALA A 983 26.87 7.60 4.44
C ALA A 983 25.68 7.89 5.36
N VAL A 984 25.41 9.17 5.56
CA VAL A 984 24.25 9.65 6.35
C VAL A 984 23.45 10.61 5.48
N SER A 985 22.14 10.41 5.45
CA SER A 985 21.22 11.33 4.77
C SER A 985 20.10 11.74 5.71
N PHE A 986 19.76 13.00 5.63
CA PHE A 986 18.73 13.65 6.39
C PHE A 986 17.85 14.48 5.46
N ILE A 987 16.53 14.24 5.48
CA ILE A 987 15.53 15.03 4.76
C ILE A 987 14.62 15.65 5.81
N GLY A 988 14.51 16.97 5.84
CA GLY A 988 13.71 17.65 6.83
C GLY A 988 13.95 19.15 6.89
N PRO A 989 13.43 19.83 7.90
CA PRO A 989 13.57 21.28 8.03
C PRO A 989 15.00 21.69 8.30
N GLU A 990 15.23 22.99 8.26
CA GLU A 990 16.47 23.60 8.68
C GLU A 990 16.91 23.10 10.07
N ASN A 991 18.18 22.68 10.18
CA ASN A 991 18.72 22.09 11.40
C ASN A 991 19.94 22.85 11.91
N SER A 992 19.86 23.39 13.12
CA SER A 992 20.95 24.19 13.72
C SER A 992 22.22 23.37 13.97
N THR A 993 22.10 22.09 14.32
CA THR A 993 23.26 21.21 14.54
C THR A 993 23.98 20.93 13.24
N VAL A 994 23.24 20.71 12.15
CA VAL A 994 23.81 20.52 10.81
C VAL A 994 24.53 21.79 10.31
N LYS A 995 23.95 22.97 10.55
CA LYS A 995 24.54 24.26 10.16
C LYS A 995 25.87 24.56 10.84
N THR A 996 26.11 23.99 12.01
CA THR A 996 27.36 24.22 12.79
C THR A 996 28.41 23.15 12.55
N ASP A 997 28.12 22.12 11.76
CA ASP A 997 29.05 21.02 11.41
C ASP A 997 29.41 21.07 9.93
N ASP A 998 30.57 21.56 9.59
CA ASP A 998 31.07 21.70 8.21
C ASP A 998 31.23 20.37 7.45
N THR A 999 31.03 19.23 8.12
CA THR A 999 31.04 17.90 7.46
C THR A 999 29.75 17.57 6.73
N TRP A 1000 28.71 18.38 6.91
CA TRP A 1000 27.43 18.21 6.22
C TRP A 1000 27.37 18.99 4.91
N LYS A 1001 26.92 18.31 3.87
CA LYS A 1001 26.50 18.94 2.62
C LYS A 1001 25.01 19.26 2.71
N VAL A 1002 24.65 20.55 2.71
CA VAL A 1002 23.25 20.98 2.71
C VAL A 1002 22.80 21.26 1.26
N ILE A 1003 21.71 20.64 0.85
CA ILE A 1003 21.05 20.83 -0.44
C ILE A 1003 19.67 21.41 -0.14
N LYS A 1004 19.41 22.63 -0.65
CA LYS A 1004 18.10 23.28 -0.52
C LYS A 1004 17.18 22.81 -1.64
N GLY A 1005 15.94 22.46 -1.29
CA GLY A 1005 14.91 21.97 -2.21
C GLY A 1005 14.10 23.07 -2.89
#